data_df001da6404123b86fdc6adc3687c435
#
_entry.id   df001da6404123b86fdc6adc3687c435
#
_cell.length_a   1.000
_cell.length_b   1.000
_cell.length_c   1.000
_cell.angle_alpha   90.00
_cell.angle_beta   90.00
_cell.angle_gamma   90.00
#
_symmetry.space_group_name_H-M   'P 1'
#
loop_
_entity.id
_entity.type
_entity.pdbx_description
1 polymer ?
#
loop_
_entity_poly.entity_id
_entity_poly.type
_entity_poly.pdbx_seq_one_letter_code
_entity_poly.pdbx_strand_id
1 'polypeptide(L)'
;MNGLINLFIRRPVTVVMILAALIIAAIFSLFSMPVNRLPDFSVPRVMVETVYPGMAADEIRSFVTIPLEDGLSPIKGLEKMRSVSRDNRSIISLDFRWGTDPMAASVLVREAVDAVYPSLPEGAHKPSVISADTSAGAGGDPHAVIAVMSHNGNAEFERKLAEYELRARLRRIDGVGSVVLVGGEVTEERLTLDVQKLSALGLAPQEFTGLLARETSDIPAGNARDGNMELVITAAGRPESTSALSKIILPVTNGSIRPEDAGRLYPAAAKKESVFVYNGKEAAALEVFRRPGADPLRLSGDIQKTINEAALLFSRDAQIQIISDAAPSLLSRINGLLISAALGVLAVFCVLLFFIRRLKYSLLAALSIPVSAAAGICVLSITGRSLNSMSLSGLAMGIGLVSDISVIILDLLNRSFEKKSNIPTITPPESEEIGNKVFSIAGSSIASTLTTALVFLPIIILPGPLGSLFGDTAAAIVTSVTAGWFYAQFCLPSLYKLFFKVKTKNENTVVRDGSLGKKYSKFLLHLLRFPVKVFTAAALTVIIGLFLIFMRPVVFISPDEAEEVWVSVNYPSGTLLETAGIAGKEISRVISGLPSVKTVYGRAGAEEEDTSGRADIDYRKEDLILRCVLKKGEKPEKALAEIRAVMEEFDRQPFSVYFPKDKTEVLLGLSSLRTFVIGGKDREELLERAETARNAFKAAQTEVNFRPKGERPELRLYPNREAAAYLAIPAAQIAETLYILNEGVVASRLEIDGRPLDVRVTGESAGADDITRRLERIPLKTPQGKTVYLGSLGRIERRDAEASLARLDRSDVIYADIPPGKKTPAQFPWLKGADESVFVRYRNLLFLYVFLVIILLYMVIGAQFESFLLPLILMLSIPFSLAGAGPLLLITGSMIDSGAVFGLAALFGLVVNNSLILFEVSGEKIGAGLSIAAAVYSGAAERLQAILITTATTVFALLPLVLSPMGNSQKSMAAVMLGGLAASTLLSLFAIPPVLVIFFKWKSRNEGAK
;
A
#
# COMPACT_ATOMS: atom_id res chain seq x y z
N MET A 1 37.91 -11.69 -24.14
CA MET A 1 36.85 -12.64 -23.77
C MET A 1 37.22 -14.11 -24.01
N ASN A 2 37.74 -14.48 -25.19
CA ASN A 2 38.15 -15.89 -25.47
C ASN A 2 39.16 -16.45 -24.40
N GLY A 3 40.14 -15.66 -24.00
CA GLY A 3 41.10 -16.06 -22.95
C GLY A 3 40.47 -16.37 -21.60
N LEU A 4 39.46 -15.57 -21.21
CA LEU A 4 38.69 -15.80 -19.98
C LEU A 4 37.86 -17.09 -20.07
N ILE A 5 37.16 -17.32 -21.19
CA ILE A 5 36.38 -18.56 -21.41
C ILE A 5 37.30 -19.77 -21.28
N ASN A 6 38.46 -19.76 -21.93
CA ASN A 6 39.46 -20.84 -21.87
C ASN A 6 40.01 -21.04 -20.43
N LEU A 7 40.20 -19.97 -19.66
CA LEU A 7 40.63 -20.05 -18.27
C LEU A 7 39.60 -20.83 -17.41
N PHE A 8 38.30 -20.50 -17.54
CA PHE A 8 37.23 -21.20 -16.83
C PHE A 8 37.12 -22.68 -17.24
N ILE A 9 37.23 -22.97 -18.55
CA ILE A 9 37.17 -24.36 -19.07
C ILE A 9 38.33 -25.22 -18.57
N ARG A 10 39.50 -24.60 -18.35
CA ARG A 10 40.69 -25.32 -17.84
C ARG A 10 40.58 -25.65 -16.33
N ARG A 11 39.72 -24.94 -15.56
CA ARG A 11 39.61 -25.06 -14.11
C ARG A 11 38.17 -25.40 -13.64
N PRO A 12 37.61 -26.56 -14.00
CA PRO A 12 36.19 -26.85 -13.72
C PRO A 12 35.90 -27.01 -12.21
N VAL A 13 36.85 -27.44 -11.40
CA VAL A 13 36.65 -27.54 -9.93
C VAL A 13 36.51 -26.14 -9.32
N THR A 14 37.31 -25.19 -9.77
CA THR A 14 37.18 -23.79 -9.30
C THR A 14 35.79 -23.23 -9.63
N VAL A 15 35.26 -23.53 -10.81
CA VAL A 15 33.88 -23.12 -11.21
C VAL A 15 32.84 -23.71 -10.25
N VAL A 16 32.93 -25.00 -9.93
CA VAL A 16 32.01 -25.63 -8.98
C VAL A 16 32.08 -24.97 -7.60
N MET A 17 33.30 -24.67 -7.12
CA MET A 17 33.49 -23.99 -5.84
C MET A 17 32.91 -22.57 -5.83
N ILE A 18 33.08 -21.80 -6.91
CA ILE A 18 32.48 -20.47 -7.05
C ILE A 18 30.95 -20.56 -7.02
N LEU A 19 30.35 -21.51 -7.74
CA LEU A 19 28.91 -21.70 -7.77
C LEU A 19 28.38 -22.12 -6.38
N ALA A 20 29.09 -23.02 -5.68
CA ALA A 20 28.76 -23.42 -4.33
C ALA A 20 28.84 -22.24 -3.34
N ALA A 21 29.90 -21.44 -3.42
CA ALA A 21 30.06 -20.24 -2.60
C ALA A 21 28.93 -19.22 -2.85
N LEU A 22 28.52 -19.03 -4.10
CA LEU A 22 27.39 -18.14 -4.45
C LEU A 22 26.07 -18.63 -3.83
N ILE A 23 25.80 -19.93 -3.90
CA ILE A 23 24.58 -20.52 -3.30
C ILE A 23 24.61 -20.36 -1.78
N ILE A 24 25.75 -20.61 -1.13
CA ILE A 24 25.90 -20.42 0.32
C ILE A 24 25.69 -18.95 0.69
N ALA A 25 26.29 -18.02 -0.07
CA ALA A 25 26.10 -16.58 0.14
C ALA A 25 24.62 -16.17 -0.01
N ALA A 26 23.91 -16.74 -1.00
CA ALA A 26 22.49 -16.47 -1.20
C ALA A 26 21.63 -16.99 -0.04
N ILE A 27 21.93 -18.18 0.48
CA ILE A 27 21.24 -18.73 1.65
C ILE A 27 21.46 -17.83 2.87
N PHE A 28 22.69 -17.37 3.11
CA PHE A 28 22.98 -16.42 4.19
C PHE A 28 22.25 -15.09 4.00
N SER A 29 22.23 -14.57 2.78
CA SER A 29 21.51 -13.34 2.42
C SER A 29 20.00 -13.47 2.68
N LEU A 30 19.39 -14.62 2.39
CA LEU A 30 17.95 -14.86 2.67
C LEU A 30 17.61 -14.75 4.15
N PHE A 31 18.49 -15.18 5.05
CA PHE A 31 18.28 -15.07 6.50
C PHE A 31 18.51 -13.64 7.03
N SER A 32 19.25 -12.80 6.31
CA SER A 32 19.57 -11.43 6.72
C SER A 32 18.65 -10.38 6.13
N MET A 33 17.94 -10.69 5.05
CA MET A 33 17.04 -9.74 4.38
C MET A 33 15.72 -9.56 5.14
N PRO A 34 15.25 -8.30 5.32
CA PRO A 34 13.92 -8.07 5.84
C PRO A 34 12.86 -8.56 4.84
N VAL A 35 11.81 -9.16 5.38
CA VAL A 35 10.68 -9.67 4.59
C VAL A 35 9.53 -8.69 4.67
N ASN A 36 9.04 -8.17 3.53
CA ASN A 36 7.96 -7.20 3.48
C ASN A 36 6.88 -7.61 2.47
N ARG A 37 5.68 -7.06 2.59
CA ARG A 37 4.61 -7.28 1.61
C ARG A 37 4.93 -6.60 0.27
N LEU A 38 5.30 -5.33 0.34
CA LEU A 38 5.69 -4.45 -0.77
C LEU A 38 7.09 -3.89 -0.53
N PRO A 39 7.77 -3.37 -1.55
CA PRO A 39 9.01 -2.63 -1.35
C PRO A 39 8.84 -1.53 -0.31
N ASP A 40 9.90 -1.26 0.46
CA ASP A 40 9.90 -0.13 1.38
C ASP A 40 9.98 1.17 0.57
N PHE A 41 8.96 1.99 0.69
CA PHE A 41 8.95 3.34 0.16
C PHE A 41 8.32 4.28 1.17
N SER A 42 8.88 5.44 1.33
CA SER A 42 8.32 6.51 2.14
C SER A 42 7.54 7.48 1.25
N VAL A 43 6.29 7.73 1.62
CA VAL A 43 5.52 8.82 1.02
C VAL A 43 5.97 10.10 1.68
N PRO A 44 6.49 11.09 0.95
CA PRO A 44 6.96 12.33 1.52
C PRO A 44 5.77 13.22 1.93
N ARG A 45 5.06 12.79 2.97
CA ARG A 45 3.90 13.50 3.55
C ARG A 45 4.14 13.79 5.02
N VAL A 46 3.84 15.01 5.42
CA VAL A 46 3.86 15.45 6.81
C VAL A 46 2.48 15.96 7.18
N MET A 47 1.99 15.59 8.36
CA MET A 47 0.72 16.08 8.89
C MET A 47 0.96 16.99 10.07
N VAL A 48 0.16 18.05 10.16
CA VAL A 48 0.11 18.98 11.30
C VAL A 48 -1.28 18.91 11.89
N GLU A 49 -1.37 18.53 13.15
CA GLU A 49 -2.62 18.44 13.88
C GLU A 49 -2.62 19.47 15.01
N THR A 50 -3.69 20.26 15.11
CA THR A 50 -3.88 21.24 16.16
C THR A 50 -5.23 21.04 16.80
N VAL A 51 -5.25 20.90 18.12
CA VAL A 51 -6.48 20.75 18.91
C VAL A 51 -6.82 22.08 19.54
N TYR A 52 -8.08 22.51 19.42
CA TYR A 52 -8.62 23.66 20.12
C TYR A 52 -10.01 23.32 20.66
N PRO A 53 -10.10 22.87 21.93
CA PRO A 53 -11.35 22.44 22.53
C PRO A 53 -12.44 23.51 22.52
N GLY A 54 -13.69 23.12 22.23
CA GLY A 54 -14.85 24.01 22.28
C GLY A 54 -15.10 24.82 21.00
N MET A 55 -14.20 24.76 20.01
CA MET A 55 -14.33 25.52 18.78
C MET A 55 -15.06 24.76 17.67
N ALA A 56 -15.98 25.42 16.96
CA ALA A 56 -16.68 24.88 15.80
C ALA A 56 -15.76 24.83 14.56
N ALA A 57 -16.12 24.00 13.58
CA ALA A 57 -15.32 23.76 12.37
C ALA A 57 -14.97 25.05 11.61
N ASP A 58 -15.89 26.01 11.49
CA ASP A 58 -15.68 27.29 10.79
C ASP A 58 -14.73 28.21 11.54
N GLU A 59 -14.79 28.20 12.85
CA GLU A 59 -13.88 28.97 13.71
C GLU A 59 -12.48 28.36 13.70
N ILE A 60 -12.36 27.00 13.76
CA ILE A 60 -11.11 26.30 13.57
C ILE A 60 -10.48 26.64 12.20
N ARG A 61 -11.28 26.67 11.15
CA ARG A 61 -10.82 27.07 9.82
C ARG A 61 -10.22 28.47 9.86
N SER A 62 -10.95 29.41 10.43
CA SER A 62 -10.61 30.83 10.34
C SER A 62 -9.45 31.22 11.25
N PHE A 63 -9.40 30.68 12.48
CA PHE A 63 -8.44 31.11 13.51
C PHE A 63 -7.24 30.18 13.67
N VAL A 64 -7.32 28.93 13.17
CA VAL A 64 -6.24 27.95 13.32
C VAL A 64 -5.72 27.50 11.97
N THR A 65 -6.63 27.00 11.09
CA THR A 65 -6.19 26.36 9.84
C THR A 65 -5.59 27.38 8.87
N ILE A 66 -6.25 28.49 8.59
CA ILE A 66 -5.76 29.52 7.67
C ILE A 66 -4.42 30.10 8.09
N PRO A 67 -4.22 30.55 9.34
CA PRO A 67 -2.92 31.03 9.81
C PRO A 67 -1.80 30.00 9.65
N LEU A 68 -2.07 28.71 9.95
CA LEU A 68 -1.09 27.64 9.77
C LEU A 68 -0.79 27.39 8.30
N GLU A 69 -1.80 27.37 7.40
CA GLU A 69 -1.60 27.22 5.97
C GLU A 69 -0.72 28.35 5.39
N ASP A 70 -0.95 29.58 5.84
CA ASP A 70 -0.16 30.74 5.40
C ASP A 70 1.30 30.60 5.80
N GLY A 71 1.57 30.17 7.04
CA GLY A 71 2.94 29.95 7.53
C GLY A 71 3.63 28.73 6.92
N LEU A 72 2.87 27.69 6.53
CA LEU A 72 3.40 26.47 5.96
C LEU A 72 3.61 26.55 4.44
N SER A 73 2.91 27.48 3.77
CA SER A 73 2.94 27.60 2.30
C SER A 73 4.32 27.91 1.70
N PRO A 74 5.26 28.64 2.35
CA PRO A 74 6.57 28.94 1.78
C PRO A 74 7.57 27.78 1.83
N ILE A 75 7.24 26.63 2.46
CA ILE A 75 8.17 25.53 2.67
C ILE A 75 8.65 24.97 1.33
N LYS A 76 9.97 24.91 1.17
CA LYS A 76 10.60 24.43 -0.06
C LYS A 76 10.31 22.96 -0.31
N GLY A 77 9.87 22.63 -1.52
CA GLY A 77 9.58 21.24 -1.90
C GLY A 77 8.15 20.81 -1.66
N LEU A 78 7.31 21.65 -1.04
CA LEU A 78 5.87 21.43 -0.93
C LEU A 78 5.25 21.40 -2.33
N GLU A 79 4.48 20.35 -2.61
CA GLU A 79 3.79 20.16 -3.89
C GLU A 79 2.30 20.39 -3.75
N LYS A 80 1.71 19.95 -2.62
CA LYS A 80 0.28 20.07 -2.37
C LYS A 80 -0.02 20.18 -0.89
N MET A 81 -0.97 21.04 -0.54
CA MET A 81 -1.44 21.23 0.82
C MET A 81 -2.94 20.96 0.89
N ARG A 82 -3.36 20.06 1.76
CA ARG A 82 -4.75 19.73 2.04
C ARG A 82 -5.03 19.93 3.50
N SER A 83 -6.14 20.57 3.82
CA SER A 83 -6.54 20.75 5.22
C SER A 83 -8.00 20.37 5.43
N VAL A 84 -8.28 19.93 6.64
CA VAL A 84 -9.63 19.65 7.12
C VAL A 84 -9.80 20.31 8.49
N SER A 85 -10.76 21.20 8.59
CA SER A 85 -11.18 21.82 9.83
C SER A 85 -12.43 21.13 10.33
N ARG A 86 -12.40 20.65 11.56
CA ARG A 86 -13.51 20.00 12.26
C ARG A 86 -13.68 20.67 13.61
N ASP A 87 -14.75 20.30 14.30
CA ASP A 87 -14.89 20.74 15.68
C ASP A 87 -13.70 20.33 16.52
N ASN A 88 -13.21 21.28 17.29
CA ASN A 88 -12.07 21.14 18.17
C ASN A 88 -10.74 20.84 17.50
N ARG A 89 -10.64 20.74 16.15
CA ARG A 89 -9.45 20.20 15.52
C ARG A 89 -9.18 20.71 14.11
N SER A 90 -7.93 21.05 13.82
CA SER A 90 -7.39 21.30 12.49
C SER A 90 -6.40 20.20 12.11
N ILE A 91 -6.49 19.67 10.92
CA ILE A 91 -5.55 18.71 10.35
C ILE A 91 -5.09 19.22 8.99
N ILE A 92 -3.79 19.42 8.83
CA ILE A 92 -3.16 19.89 7.59
C ILE A 92 -2.21 18.81 7.10
N SER A 93 -2.42 18.31 5.89
CA SER A 93 -1.58 17.33 5.22
C SER A 93 -0.75 18.01 4.13
N LEU A 94 0.55 17.89 4.24
CA LEU A 94 1.56 18.49 3.36
C LEU A 94 2.21 17.39 2.52
N ASP A 95 1.95 17.37 1.22
CA ASP A 95 2.56 16.44 0.27
C ASP A 95 3.79 17.12 -0.36
N PHE A 96 4.96 16.52 -0.17
CA PHE A 96 6.23 16.99 -0.74
C PHE A 96 6.58 16.26 -2.03
N ARG A 97 7.52 16.79 -2.79
CA ARG A 97 8.03 16.14 -4.01
C ARG A 97 8.66 14.79 -3.68
N TRP A 98 8.42 13.82 -4.57
CA TRP A 98 9.05 12.50 -4.45
C TRP A 98 10.58 12.62 -4.39
N GLY A 99 11.18 11.84 -3.47
CA GLY A 99 12.61 11.89 -3.19
C GLY A 99 12.98 12.87 -2.07
N THR A 100 12.01 13.63 -1.53
CA THR A 100 12.22 14.40 -0.32
C THR A 100 12.25 13.46 0.89
N ASP A 101 13.27 13.58 1.74
CA ASP A 101 13.32 12.84 2.99
C ASP A 101 12.21 13.32 3.95
N PRO A 102 11.27 12.44 4.36
CA PRO A 102 10.16 12.81 5.24
C PRO A 102 10.62 13.34 6.60
N MET A 103 11.76 12.86 7.11
CA MET A 103 12.33 13.32 8.38
C MET A 103 12.83 14.75 8.25
N ALA A 104 13.58 15.06 7.19
CA ALA A 104 14.02 16.42 6.92
C ALA A 104 12.84 17.36 6.67
N ALA A 105 11.82 16.91 5.92
CA ALA A 105 10.59 17.69 5.71
C ALA A 105 9.87 17.98 7.03
N SER A 106 9.79 17.01 7.95
CA SER A 106 9.13 17.17 9.24
C SER A 106 9.84 18.20 10.15
N VAL A 107 11.15 18.32 10.04
CA VAL A 107 11.93 19.35 10.76
C VAL A 107 11.57 20.75 10.23
N LEU A 108 11.54 20.94 8.92
CA LEU A 108 11.16 22.21 8.29
C LEU A 108 9.71 22.61 8.63
N VAL A 109 8.81 21.64 8.62
CA VAL A 109 7.40 21.87 9.02
C VAL A 109 7.31 22.27 10.48
N ARG A 110 8.06 21.60 11.38
CA ARG A 110 8.07 21.93 12.81
C ARG A 110 8.60 23.34 13.06
N GLU A 111 9.66 23.75 12.37
CA GLU A 111 10.20 25.10 12.47
C GLU A 111 9.16 26.15 12.03
N ALA A 112 8.47 25.92 10.91
CA ALA A 112 7.40 26.80 10.43
C ALA A 112 6.20 26.85 11.37
N VAL A 113 5.79 25.72 11.95
CA VAL A 113 4.73 25.63 12.97
C VAL A 113 5.11 26.41 14.22
N ASP A 114 6.34 26.25 14.72
CA ASP A 114 6.83 26.97 15.92
C ASP A 114 6.86 28.48 15.68
N ALA A 115 7.12 28.93 14.46
CA ALA A 115 7.06 30.34 14.10
C ALA A 115 5.63 30.93 14.10
N VAL A 116 4.63 30.11 13.71
CA VAL A 116 3.22 30.53 13.64
C VAL A 116 2.51 30.41 14.99
N TYR A 117 2.92 29.45 15.83
CA TYR A 117 2.22 29.14 17.09
C TYR A 117 1.91 30.34 17.99
N PRO A 118 2.79 31.34 18.16
CA PRO A 118 2.49 32.52 18.98
C PRO A 118 1.35 33.39 18.41
N SER A 119 0.98 33.24 17.14
CA SER A 119 -0.12 33.98 16.51
C SER A 119 -1.47 33.27 16.61
N LEU A 120 -1.48 32.00 17.06
CA LEU A 120 -2.72 31.25 17.28
C LEU A 120 -3.45 31.77 18.54
N PRO A 121 -4.78 31.59 18.62
CA PRO A 121 -5.55 31.98 19.78
C PRO A 121 -5.09 31.29 21.08
N GLU A 122 -5.18 32.00 22.21
CA GLU A 122 -5.00 31.42 23.55
C GLU A 122 -5.98 30.25 23.74
N GLY A 123 -5.47 29.09 24.20
CA GLY A 123 -6.26 27.86 24.36
C GLY A 123 -6.12 26.86 23.20
N ALA A 124 -5.55 27.26 22.06
CA ALA A 124 -5.12 26.30 21.07
C ALA A 124 -3.91 25.51 21.57
N HIS A 125 -4.00 24.19 21.56
CA HIS A 125 -2.86 23.37 21.93
C HIS A 125 -1.73 23.53 20.91
N LYS A 126 -0.48 23.35 21.36
CA LYS A 126 0.67 23.38 20.45
C LYS A 126 0.46 22.35 19.33
N PRO A 127 0.59 22.75 18.03
CA PRO A 127 0.41 21.82 16.93
C PRO A 127 1.40 20.66 16.98
N SER A 128 0.91 19.45 16.77
CA SER A 128 1.73 18.25 16.65
C SER A 128 2.10 17.99 15.20
N VAL A 129 3.38 17.73 14.92
CA VAL A 129 3.90 17.43 13.58
C VAL A 129 4.22 15.95 13.50
N ILE A 130 3.53 15.26 12.59
CA ILE A 130 3.56 13.81 12.42
C ILE A 130 4.02 13.49 11.00
N SER A 131 5.09 12.72 10.87
CA SER A 131 5.49 12.18 9.56
C SER A 131 4.56 11.03 9.17
N ALA A 132 3.89 11.16 8.04
CA ALA A 132 3.05 10.10 7.50
C ALA A 132 3.92 9.05 6.80
N ASP A 133 4.65 8.25 7.57
CA ASP A 133 5.32 7.09 7.02
C ASP A 133 4.31 5.93 6.90
N THR A 134 4.29 5.30 5.72
CA THR A 134 3.36 4.22 5.37
C THR A 134 3.46 3.00 6.28
N SER A 135 4.55 2.87 6.99
CA SER A 135 4.82 1.72 7.86
C SER A 135 4.56 1.97 9.35
N ALA A 136 4.35 3.23 9.78
CA ALA A 136 4.32 3.59 11.19
C ALA A 136 3.09 4.39 11.62
N GLY A 137 1.90 4.00 11.21
CA GLY A 137 0.69 4.43 11.93
C GLY A 137 -0.03 5.68 11.46
N ALA A 138 0.54 6.54 10.62
CA ALA A 138 -0.20 7.68 10.07
C ALA A 138 -1.02 7.32 8.83
N GLY A 139 -1.91 6.34 8.94
CA GLY A 139 -2.79 5.84 7.87
C GLY A 139 -2.55 4.38 7.47
N GLY A 140 -1.64 3.64 8.13
CA GLY A 140 -1.39 2.20 7.93
C GLY A 140 -2.42 1.33 8.66
N ASP A 141 -2.65 0.08 8.17
CA ASP A 141 -3.37 -0.91 8.97
C ASP A 141 -2.52 -1.34 10.16
N PRO A 142 -3.12 -1.62 11.32
CA PRO A 142 -2.39 -2.18 12.44
C PRO A 142 -1.77 -3.52 12.02
N HIS A 143 -0.52 -3.74 12.44
CA HIS A 143 0.18 -4.99 12.20
C HIS A 143 -0.51 -6.15 12.93
N ALA A 144 -0.95 -5.89 14.16
CA ALA A 144 -1.77 -6.84 14.93
C ALA A 144 -2.84 -6.09 15.71
N VAL A 145 -3.99 -6.74 15.89
CA VAL A 145 -5.10 -6.27 16.74
C VAL A 145 -5.34 -7.32 17.82
N ILE A 146 -5.26 -6.89 19.07
CA ILE A 146 -5.38 -7.75 20.25
C ILE A 146 -6.64 -7.33 21.03
N ALA A 147 -7.60 -8.23 21.18
CA ALA A 147 -8.78 -7.99 22.00
C ALA A 147 -8.57 -8.47 23.43
N VAL A 148 -9.06 -7.69 24.38
CA VAL A 148 -9.05 -7.98 25.81
C VAL A 148 -10.51 -7.96 26.27
N MET A 149 -10.98 -9.09 26.77
CA MET A 149 -12.35 -9.30 27.22
C MET A 149 -12.36 -9.89 28.64
N SER A 150 -13.04 -9.26 29.55
CA SER A 150 -13.24 -9.78 30.89
C SER A 150 -14.30 -10.90 30.89
N HIS A 151 -14.12 -11.92 31.72
CA HIS A 151 -15.13 -12.96 31.89
C HIS A 151 -16.44 -12.43 32.49
N ASN A 152 -16.35 -11.34 33.25
CA ASN A 152 -17.49 -10.69 33.91
C ASN A 152 -18.04 -9.49 33.12
N GLY A 153 -17.49 -9.19 31.93
CA GLY A 153 -17.91 -8.06 31.10
C GLY A 153 -17.60 -6.68 31.70
N ASN A 154 -16.57 -6.59 32.56
CA ASN A 154 -16.15 -5.33 33.17
C ASN A 154 -15.24 -4.55 32.21
N ALA A 155 -15.81 -3.57 31.50
CA ALA A 155 -15.11 -2.76 30.49
C ALA A 155 -14.00 -1.88 31.09
N GLU A 156 -14.13 -1.46 32.36
CA GLU A 156 -13.09 -0.73 33.07
C GLU A 156 -11.86 -1.62 33.33
N PHE A 157 -12.07 -2.85 33.80
CA PHE A 157 -10.99 -3.80 34.01
C PHE A 157 -10.28 -4.14 32.71
N GLU A 158 -11.03 -4.35 31.62
CA GLU A 158 -10.48 -4.63 30.28
C GLU A 158 -9.55 -3.52 29.84
N ARG A 159 -9.99 -2.26 29.98
CA ARG A 159 -9.18 -1.08 29.63
C ARG A 159 -7.95 -0.94 30.53
N LYS A 160 -8.08 -1.08 31.82
CA LYS A 160 -6.95 -1.01 32.76
C LYS A 160 -5.91 -2.09 32.47
N LEU A 161 -6.35 -3.32 32.22
CA LEU A 161 -5.45 -4.42 31.84
C LEU A 161 -4.73 -4.14 30.52
N ALA A 162 -5.46 -3.66 29.52
CA ALA A 162 -4.90 -3.30 28.23
C ALA A 162 -3.89 -2.15 28.33
N GLU A 163 -4.21 -1.09 29.08
CA GLU A 163 -3.42 0.13 29.17
C GLU A 163 -2.14 -0.05 30.01
N TYR A 164 -2.28 -0.56 31.22
CA TYR A 164 -1.15 -0.58 32.17
C TYR A 164 -0.25 -1.82 32.03
N GLU A 165 -0.83 -2.97 31.69
CA GLU A 165 -0.07 -4.21 31.63
C GLU A 165 0.35 -4.57 30.19
N LEU A 166 -0.60 -4.65 29.27
CA LEU A 166 -0.31 -5.15 27.94
C LEU A 166 0.39 -4.12 27.06
N ARG A 167 -0.08 -2.88 27.08
CA ARG A 167 0.49 -1.79 26.28
C ARG A 167 1.96 -1.56 26.60
N ALA A 168 2.32 -1.56 27.90
CA ALA A 168 3.69 -1.39 28.32
C ALA A 168 4.60 -2.55 27.86
N ARG A 169 4.10 -3.80 27.89
CA ARG A 169 4.83 -4.97 27.41
C ARG A 169 5.02 -4.94 25.90
N LEU A 170 3.98 -4.60 25.14
CA LEU A 170 4.01 -4.51 23.68
C LEU A 170 4.95 -3.40 23.19
N ARG A 171 4.97 -2.23 23.84
CA ARG A 171 5.88 -1.12 23.48
C ARG A 171 7.37 -1.45 23.68
N ARG A 172 7.72 -2.46 24.48
CA ARG A 172 9.10 -2.92 24.68
C ARG A 172 9.61 -3.85 23.60
N ILE A 173 8.72 -4.40 22.77
CA ILE A 173 9.08 -5.28 21.67
C ILE A 173 9.81 -4.48 20.59
N ASP A 174 10.99 -4.95 20.19
CA ASP A 174 11.72 -4.30 19.09
C ASP A 174 10.91 -4.40 17.79
N GLY A 175 10.82 -3.29 17.06
CA GLY A 175 10.02 -3.20 15.84
C GLY A 175 8.60 -2.65 16.03
N VAL A 176 8.11 -2.50 17.27
CA VAL A 176 6.87 -1.77 17.54
C VAL A 176 7.11 -0.26 17.38
N GLY A 177 6.27 0.38 16.58
CA GLY A 177 6.27 1.84 16.40
C GLY A 177 5.35 2.54 17.38
N SER A 178 4.09 2.11 17.43
CA SER A 178 3.08 2.63 18.37
C SER A 178 2.07 1.54 18.74
N VAL A 179 1.42 1.72 19.89
CA VAL A 179 0.32 0.86 20.36
C VAL A 179 -0.81 1.78 20.75
N VAL A 180 -1.91 1.70 20.03
CA VAL A 180 -3.13 2.48 20.24
C VAL A 180 -4.15 1.63 20.97
N LEU A 181 -4.70 2.15 22.04
CA LEU A 181 -5.77 1.53 22.79
C LEU A 181 -7.12 2.05 22.29
N VAL A 182 -8.07 1.16 22.03
CA VAL A 182 -9.42 1.48 21.53
C VAL A 182 -10.45 0.77 22.37
N GLY A 183 -11.52 1.47 22.76
CA GLY A 183 -12.62 0.91 23.53
C GLY A 183 -12.32 0.74 25.02
N GLY A 184 -13.22 0.02 25.69
CA GLY A 184 -13.25 -0.06 27.15
C GLY A 184 -13.80 1.19 27.82
N GLU A 185 -13.79 1.23 29.14
CA GLU A 185 -14.28 2.38 29.92
C GLU A 185 -13.20 2.96 30.80
N VAL A 186 -13.13 4.30 30.86
CA VAL A 186 -12.31 5.05 31.81
C VAL A 186 -13.23 5.49 32.94
N THR A 187 -12.87 5.17 34.17
CA THR A 187 -13.58 5.66 35.34
C THR A 187 -13.01 7.01 35.75
N GLU A 188 -13.87 7.95 36.10
CA GLU A 188 -13.55 9.25 36.68
C GLU A 188 -14.41 9.49 37.92
N GLU A 189 -13.95 10.32 38.83
CA GLU A 189 -14.82 10.88 39.88
C GLU A 189 -15.56 12.08 39.27
N ARG A 190 -16.88 12.01 39.27
CA ARG A 190 -17.71 13.09 38.73
C ARG A 190 -18.39 13.87 39.83
N LEU A 191 -18.09 15.18 39.88
CA LEU A 191 -18.77 16.13 40.72
C LEU A 191 -19.81 16.90 39.89
N THR A 192 -21.07 16.49 40.00
CA THR A 192 -22.18 17.14 39.32
C THR A 192 -22.69 18.33 40.12
N LEU A 193 -22.47 19.54 39.60
CA LEU A 193 -22.86 20.77 40.26
C LEU A 193 -24.40 20.99 40.22
N ASP A 194 -24.97 21.30 41.34
CA ASP A 194 -26.30 21.89 41.47
C ASP A 194 -26.18 23.41 41.32
N VAL A 195 -26.54 23.91 40.12
CA VAL A 195 -26.36 25.32 39.77
C VAL A 195 -27.16 26.25 40.68
N GLN A 196 -28.31 25.78 41.21
CA GLN A 196 -29.12 26.58 42.13
C GLN A 196 -28.50 26.70 43.50
N LYS A 197 -27.95 25.62 44.07
CA LYS A 197 -27.19 25.63 45.31
C LYS A 197 -25.93 26.50 45.16
N LEU A 198 -25.20 26.37 44.07
CA LEU A 198 -24.01 27.15 43.80
C LEU A 198 -24.33 28.65 43.74
N SER A 199 -25.43 29.02 43.08
CA SER A 199 -25.92 30.40 43.04
C SER A 199 -26.34 30.92 44.44
N ALA A 200 -27.00 30.08 45.27
CA ALA A 200 -27.34 30.44 46.66
C ALA A 200 -26.12 30.63 47.54
N LEU A 201 -25.04 29.89 47.31
CA LEU A 201 -23.74 30.07 47.95
C LEU A 201 -22.97 31.28 47.42
N GLY A 202 -23.49 31.93 46.39
CA GLY A 202 -22.88 33.09 45.77
C GLY A 202 -21.62 32.79 45.00
N LEU A 203 -21.51 31.59 44.43
CA LEU A 203 -20.36 31.14 43.62
C LEU A 203 -20.72 30.96 42.18
N ALA A 204 -19.79 31.30 41.27
CA ALA A 204 -19.89 30.90 39.87
C ALA A 204 -19.21 29.54 39.66
N PRO A 205 -19.63 28.72 38.65
CA PRO A 205 -18.98 27.45 38.35
C PRO A 205 -17.46 27.54 38.17
N GLN A 206 -16.96 28.60 37.51
CA GLN A 206 -15.53 28.85 37.33
C GLN A 206 -14.79 29.09 38.62
N GLU A 207 -15.40 29.93 39.53
CA GLU A 207 -14.83 30.23 40.85
C GLU A 207 -14.71 28.94 41.64
N PHE A 208 -15.76 28.11 41.64
CA PHE A 208 -15.78 26.83 42.33
C PHE A 208 -14.74 25.85 41.79
N THR A 209 -14.65 25.65 40.46
CA THR A 209 -13.64 24.79 39.85
C THR A 209 -12.24 25.27 40.12
N GLY A 210 -12.00 26.61 40.08
CA GLY A 210 -10.71 27.20 40.38
C GLY A 210 -10.30 27.05 41.85
N LEU A 211 -11.24 27.18 42.78
CA LEU A 211 -10.98 26.93 44.22
C LEU A 211 -10.66 25.44 44.47
N LEU A 212 -11.46 24.53 43.86
CA LEU A 212 -11.22 23.10 44.01
C LEU A 212 -9.84 22.71 43.44
N ALA A 213 -9.46 23.22 42.28
CA ALA A 213 -8.16 22.96 41.69
C ALA A 213 -6.98 23.44 42.54
N ARG A 214 -7.10 24.60 43.17
CA ARG A 214 -6.05 25.17 44.07
C ARG A 214 -5.92 24.39 45.37
N GLU A 215 -7.03 24.05 46.02
CA GLU A 215 -7.03 23.33 47.29
C GLU A 215 -6.67 21.85 47.16
N THR A 216 -6.73 21.29 45.95
CA THR A 216 -6.40 19.88 45.66
C THR A 216 -5.07 19.69 44.94
N SER A 217 -4.25 20.73 44.86
CA SER A 217 -2.93 20.66 44.19
C SER A 217 -1.80 20.68 45.22
N ASP A 218 -0.75 19.92 44.94
CA ASP A 218 0.50 20.03 45.68
C ASP A 218 1.25 21.25 45.15
N ILE A 219 1.55 22.20 46.05
CA ILE A 219 2.20 23.45 45.70
C ILE A 219 3.63 23.47 46.26
N PRO A 220 4.66 23.62 45.39
CA PRO A 220 6.03 23.72 45.83
C PRO A 220 6.21 25.04 46.60
N ALA A 221 6.71 24.97 47.83
CA ALA A 221 6.92 26.11 48.72
C ALA A 221 8.41 26.53 48.83
N GLY A 222 9.27 25.96 47.96
CA GLY A 222 10.71 26.26 47.92
C GLY A 222 11.55 25.34 48.81
N ASN A 223 12.77 25.75 49.12
CA ASN A 223 13.72 24.98 49.90
C ASN A 223 14.05 25.65 51.23
N ALA A 224 14.13 24.85 52.30
CA ALA A 224 14.61 25.29 53.60
C ALA A 224 15.97 24.62 53.94
N ARG A 225 16.80 25.32 54.70
CA ARG A 225 18.09 24.82 55.12
C ARG A 225 17.98 24.28 56.53
N ASP A 226 18.35 23.02 56.73
CA ASP A 226 18.47 22.40 58.04
C ASP A 226 19.90 21.87 58.18
N GLY A 227 20.74 22.67 58.95
CA GLY A 227 22.17 22.36 59.08
C GLY A 227 22.89 22.32 57.72
N ASN A 228 23.36 21.15 57.34
CA ASN A 228 24.05 20.88 56.07
C ASN A 228 23.16 20.28 55.01
N MET A 229 21.86 20.15 55.27
CA MET A 229 20.89 19.61 54.31
C MET A 229 19.97 20.68 53.75
N GLU A 230 19.60 20.56 52.49
CA GLU A 230 18.58 21.36 51.85
C GLU A 230 17.31 20.51 51.77
N LEU A 231 16.25 20.96 52.39
CA LEU A 231 14.95 20.27 52.42
C LEU A 231 13.98 20.96 51.46
N VAL A 232 13.37 20.18 50.58
CA VAL A 232 12.30 20.66 49.71
C VAL A 232 11.01 20.76 50.52
N ILE A 233 10.36 21.91 50.49
CA ILE A 233 9.08 22.13 51.17
C ILE A 233 7.98 22.04 50.09
N THR A 234 6.98 21.20 50.31
CA THR A 234 5.79 21.11 49.49
C THR A 234 4.56 21.22 50.38
N ALA A 235 3.65 22.12 50.05
CA ALA A 235 2.33 22.15 50.67
C ALA A 235 1.48 21.05 49.96
N ALA A 236 1.25 19.95 50.67
CA ALA A 236 0.48 18.83 50.16
C ALA A 236 -1.01 19.16 50.21
N GLY A 237 -1.62 19.35 49.07
CA GLY A 237 -3.07 19.61 48.90
C GLY A 237 -3.82 18.45 48.26
N ARG A 238 -3.12 17.49 47.65
CA ARG A 238 -3.75 16.42 46.90
C ARG A 238 -4.46 15.42 47.81
N PRO A 239 -5.78 15.17 47.60
CA PRO A 239 -6.51 14.19 48.41
C PRO A 239 -6.13 12.76 48.07
N GLU A 240 -5.95 11.89 49.04
CA GLU A 240 -5.57 10.48 48.88
C GLU A 240 -6.76 9.54 48.51
N SER A 241 -7.98 10.04 48.58
CA SER A 241 -9.21 9.27 48.35
C SER A 241 -10.41 10.14 48.02
N THR A 242 -11.44 9.58 47.42
CA THR A 242 -12.73 10.25 47.15
C THR A 242 -13.36 10.76 48.46
N SER A 243 -13.25 10.00 49.55
CA SER A 243 -13.75 10.42 50.86
C SER A 243 -12.94 11.56 51.50
N ALA A 244 -11.68 11.69 51.19
CA ALA A 244 -10.86 12.83 51.57
C ALA A 244 -11.24 14.05 50.75
N LEU A 245 -11.47 13.88 49.42
CA LEU A 245 -11.94 14.95 48.53
C LEU A 245 -13.27 15.55 48.99
N SER A 246 -14.24 14.72 49.40
CA SER A 246 -15.56 15.19 49.84
C SER A 246 -15.53 16.02 51.10
N LYS A 247 -14.50 15.85 51.94
CA LYS A 247 -14.31 16.52 53.23
C LYS A 247 -13.43 17.78 53.13
N ILE A 248 -12.84 18.08 51.99
CA ILE A 248 -12.03 19.30 51.80
C ILE A 248 -12.90 20.51 52.05
N ILE A 249 -12.32 21.47 52.76
CA ILE A 249 -12.97 22.73 53.06
C ILE A 249 -12.46 23.77 52.07
N LEU A 250 -13.36 24.30 51.26
CA LEU A 250 -13.07 25.34 50.29
C LEU A 250 -13.38 26.71 50.91
N PRO A 251 -12.39 27.63 51.01
CA PRO A 251 -12.62 28.98 51.55
C PRO A 251 -13.42 29.81 50.55
N VAL A 252 -14.54 30.38 51.00
CA VAL A 252 -15.38 31.29 50.22
C VAL A 252 -15.54 32.63 50.95
N THR A 253 -15.91 33.68 50.22
CA THR A 253 -16.00 35.04 50.74
C THR A 253 -16.85 35.16 51.99
N ASN A 254 -17.88 34.35 52.18
CA ASN A 254 -18.82 34.38 53.27
C ASN A 254 -18.75 33.11 54.17
N GLY A 255 -17.59 32.44 54.24
CA GLY A 255 -17.44 31.24 55.07
C GLY A 255 -16.60 30.15 54.44
N SER A 256 -17.01 28.91 54.60
CA SER A 256 -16.38 27.73 54.01
C SER A 256 -17.45 26.74 53.55
N ILE A 257 -17.16 26.04 52.44
CA ILE A 257 -18.06 25.04 51.89
C ILE A 257 -17.31 23.73 51.62
N ARG A 258 -18.00 22.66 51.51
CA ARG A 258 -17.49 21.36 51.02
C ARG A 258 -17.92 21.12 49.58
N PRO A 259 -17.20 20.31 48.82
CA PRO A 259 -17.63 19.93 47.46
C PRO A 259 -19.06 19.36 47.42
N GLU A 260 -19.47 18.60 48.42
CA GLU A 260 -20.82 18.02 48.53
C GLU A 260 -21.93 19.07 48.73
N ASP A 261 -21.60 20.22 49.26
CA ASP A 261 -22.59 21.33 49.38
C ASP A 261 -22.93 21.96 48.04
N ALA A 262 -21.98 21.91 47.08
CA ALA A 262 -22.15 22.45 45.73
C ALA A 262 -22.75 21.45 44.74
N GLY A 263 -22.67 20.14 45.02
CA GLY A 263 -23.15 19.12 44.11
C GLY A 263 -23.05 17.71 44.65
N ARG A 264 -23.08 16.72 43.77
CA ARG A 264 -22.96 15.31 44.10
C ARG A 264 -21.66 14.75 43.57
N LEU A 265 -20.85 14.13 44.41
CA LEU A 265 -19.64 13.40 44.01
C LEU A 265 -19.94 11.89 43.93
N TYR A 266 -19.60 11.28 42.82
CA TYR A 266 -19.80 9.83 42.60
C TYR A 266 -18.87 9.32 41.52
N PRO A 267 -18.46 8.02 41.56
CA PRO A 267 -17.73 7.40 40.47
C PRO A 267 -18.63 7.26 39.22
N ALA A 268 -18.11 7.64 38.09
CA ALA A 268 -18.83 7.58 36.78
C ALA A 268 -17.89 7.15 35.67
N ALA A 269 -18.45 6.61 34.60
CA ALA A 269 -17.71 6.39 33.37
C ALA A 269 -17.45 7.73 32.70
N ALA A 270 -16.20 7.99 32.29
CA ALA A 270 -15.84 9.12 31.45
C ALA A 270 -16.52 9.02 30.08
N LYS A 271 -16.63 10.15 29.38
CA LYS A 271 -17.19 10.19 28.03
C LYS A 271 -16.35 9.30 27.12
N LYS A 272 -16.97 8.29 26.49
CA LYS A 272 -16.28 7.39 25.55
C LYS A 272 -15.80 8.17 24.31
N GLU A 273 -14.55 7.97 23.92
CA GLU A 273 -14.00 8.53 22.69
C GLU A 273 -14.00 7.51 21.57
N SER A 274 -13.95 6.23 21.91
CA SER A 274 -14.03 5.11 21.01
C SER A 274 -14.84 3.95 21.60
N VAL A 275 -15.43 3.14 20.73
CA VAL A 275 -16.07 1.85 21.08
C VAL A 275 -15.46 0.79 20.17
N PHE A 276 -15.05 -0.33 20.75
CA PHE A 276 -14.57 -1.48 20.02
C PHE A 276 -15.51 -2.66 20.22
N VAL A 277 -15.82 -3.34 19.10
CA VAL A 277 -16.76 -4.49 19.10
C VAL A 277 -16.06 -5.71 18.50
N TYR A 278 -16.22 -6.85 19.13
CA TYR A 278 -15.72 -8.15 18.68
C TYR A 278 -16.80 -9.23 18.82
N ASN A 279 -17.21 -9.83 17.69
CA ASN A 279 -18.23 -10.91 17.63
C ASN A 279 -19.47 -10.64 18.51
N GLY A 280 -20.01 -9.42 18.44
CA GLY A 280 -21.22 -9.01 19.18
C GLY A 280 -21.00 -8.61 20.63
N LYS A 281 -19.77 -8.54 21.11
CA LYS A 281 -19.41 -8.06 22.44
C LYS A 281 -18.58 -6.79 22.37
N GLU A 282 -18.74 -5.90 23.32
CA GLU A 282 -17.85 -4.78 23.54
C GLU A 282 -16.55 -5.31 24.18
N ALA A 283 -15.40 -4.74 23.82
CA ALA A 283 -14.09 -5.14 24.29
C ALA A 283 -13.13 -3.95 24.31
N ALA A 284 -12.03 -4.06 25.06
CA ALA A 284 -10.89 -3.20 24.83
C ALA A 284 -9.94 -3.85 23.80
N ALA A 285 -9.37 -3.06 22.90
CA ALA A 285 -8.45 -3.55 21.89
C ALA A 285 -7.17 -2.75 21.86
N LEU A 286 -6.05 -3.44 21.57
CA LEU A 286 -4.75 -2.83 21.33
C LEU A 286 -4.40 -3.01 19.85
N GLU A 287 -4.34 -1.91 19.13
CA GLU A 287 -3.88 -1.86 17.76
C GLU A 287 -2.36 -1.58 17.74
N VAL A 288 -1.58 -2.56 17.31
CA VAL A 288 -0.11 -2.49 17.28
C VAL A 288 0.35 -2.10 15.89
N PHE A 289 1.08 -1.01 15.80
CA PHE A 289 1.66 -0.51 14.55
C PHE A 289 3.15 -0.79 14.51
N ARG A 290 3.62 -1.22 13.35
CA ARG A 290 5.01 -1.56 13.10
C ARG A 290 5.86 -0.30 12.84
N ARG A 291 7.10 -0.27 13.35
CA ARG A 291 8.09 0.75 12.99
C ARG A 291 8.59 0.52 11.54
N PRO A 292 8.90 1.59 10.77
CA PRO A 292 9.53 1.46 9.46
C PRO A 292 10.78 0.59 9.50
N GLY A 293 10.92 -0.29 8.51
CA GLY A 293 12.08 -1.19 8.41
C GLY A 293 12.11 -2.39 9.36
N ALA A 294 11.16 -2.51 10.30
CA ALA A 294 11.08 -3.69 11.17
C ALA A 294 10.59 -4.92 10.39
N ASP A 295 11.10 -6.10 10.75
CA ASP A 295 10.67 -7.37 10.16
C ASP A 295 9.29 -7.78 10.69
N PRO A 296 8.25 -7.84 9.84
CA PRO A 296 6.89 -8.18 10.26
C PRO A 296 6.75 -9.60 10.81
N LEU A 297 7.57 -10.54 10.35
CA LEU A 297 7.48 -11.94 10.78
C LEU A 297 8.05 -12.12 12.19
N ARG A 298 9.20 -11.50 12.47
CA ARG A 298 9.80 -11.50 13.82
C ARG A 298 8.89 -10.78 14.79
N LEU A 299 8.40 -9.60 14.40
CA LEU A 299 7.51 -8.79 15.22
C LEU A 299 6.25 -9.57 15.61
N SER A 300 5.60 -10.26 14.67
CA SER A 300 4.43 -11.09 14.96
C SER A 300 4.77 -12.24 15.92
N GLY A 301 5.91 -12.90 15.74
CA GLY A 301 6.39 -13.94 16.65
C GLY A 301 6.60 -13.44 18.09
N ASP A 302 7.20 -12.27 18.24
CA ASP A 302 7.44 -11.66 19.56
C ASP A 302 6.14 -11.16 20.19
N ILE A 303 5.21 -10.58 19.42
CA ILE A 303 3.85 -10.23 19.87
C ILE A 303 3.12 -11.49 20.35
N GLN A 304 3.11 -12.55 19.56
CA GLN A 304 2.43 -13.81 19.89
C GLN A 304 2.98 -14.41 21.19
N LYS A 305 4.30 -14.41 21.38
CA LYS A 305 4.95 -14.86 22.60
C LYS A 305 4.52 -14.03 23.80
N THR A 306 4.60 -12.71 23.69
CA THR A 306 4.23 -11.77 24.76
C THR A 306 2.76 -11.90 25.15
N ILE A 307 1.87 -12.03 24.16
CA ILE A 307 0.43 -12.20 24.41
C ILE A 307 0.12 -13.58 25.01
N ASN A 308 0.77 -14.66 24.58
CA ASN A 308 0.60 -15.98 25.19
C ASN A 308 1.03 -15.98 26.65
N GLU A 309 2.15 -15.34 27.00
CA GLU A 309 2.60 -15.19 28.37
C GLU A 309 1.59 -14.38 29.20
N ALA A 310 1.09 -13.27 28.68
CA ALA A 310 0.07 -12.45 29.34
C ALA A 310 -1.27 -13.20 29.48
N ALA A 311 -1.70 -13.93 28.47
CA ALA A 311 -2.93 -14.72 28.50
C ALA A 311 -2.90 -15.81 29.58
N LEU A 312 -1.73 -16.40 29.82
CA LEU A 312 -1.55 -17.38 30.90
C LEU A 312 -1.63 -16.69 32.27
N LEU A 313 -1.01 -15.52 32.45
CA LEU A 313 -1.01 -14.77 33.70
C LEU A 313 -2.42 -14.31 34.12
N PHE A 314 -3.19 -13.83 33.17
CA PHE A 314 -4.53 -13.24 33.41
C PHE A 314 -5.69 -14.15 33.01
N SER A 315 -5.43 -15.46 32.78
CA SER A 315 -6.42 -16.43 32.31
C SER A 315 -7.67 -16.60 33.19
N ARG A 316 -7.59 -16.26 34.47
CA ARG A 316 -8.73 -16.31 35.42
C ARG A 316 -9.66 -15.11 35.28
N ASP A 317 -9.14 -13.97 34.86
CA ASP A 317 -9.85 -12.69 34.92
C ASP A 317 -10.28 -12.20 33.51
N ALA A 318 -9.48 -12.50 32.48
CA ALA A 318 -9.74 -12.05 31.13
C ALA A 318 -9.27 -13.04 30.05
N GLN A 319 -9.96 -12.99 28.91
CA GLN A 319 -9.54 -13.62 27.67
C GLN A 319 -8.77 -12.58 26.84
N ILE A 320 -7.49 -12.86 26.57
CA ILE A 320 -6.63 -12.03 25.72
C ILE A 320 -6.37 -12.81 24.43
N GLN A 321 -6.70 -12.22 23.28
CA GLN A 321 -6.61 -12.92 21.99
C GLN A 321 -6.15 -11.98 20.89
N ILE A 322 -5.23 -12.45 20.03
CA ILE A 322 -4.90 -11.81 18.77
C ILE A 322 -6.01 -12.11 17.77
N ILE A 323 -6.73 -11.10 17.33
CA ILE A 323 -7.89 -11.22 16.42
C ILE A 323 -7.51 -10.97 14.96
N SER A 324 -6.47 -10.16 14.73
CA SER A 324 -5.89 -9.90 13.41
C SER A 324 -4.37 -9.84 13.53
N ASP A 325 -3.67 -10.43 12.56
CA ASP A 325 -2.22 -10.45 12.44
C ASP A 325 -1.85 -10.43 10.95
N ALA A 326 -0.94 -9.53 10.57
CA ALA A 326 -0.49 -9.39 9.19
C ALA A 326 0.46 -10.51 8.73
N ALA A 327 1.17 -11.18 9.65
CA ALA A 327 2.21 -12.15 9.29
C ALA A 327 1.68 -13.43 8.64
N PRO A 328 0.57 -14.07 9.08
CA PRO A 328 0.06 -15.28 8.42
C PRO A 328 -0.33 -15.07 6.96
N SER A 329 -0.94 -13.94 6.62
CA SER A 329 -1.30 -13.61 5.24
C SER A 329 -0.05 -13.34 4.40
N LEU A 330 0.94 -12.64 4.95
CA LEU A 330 2.24 -12.41 4.31
C LEU A 330 2.99 -13.73 4.03
N LEU A 331 3.09 -14.62 5.01
CA LEU A 331 3.71 -15.94 4.86
C LEU A 331 3.01 -16.80 3.81
N SER A 332 1.67 -16.79 3.79
CA SER A 332 0.87 -17.51 2.80
C SER A 332 1.20 -17.06 1.37
N ARG A 333 1.31 -15.74 1.16
CA ARG A 333 1.66 -15.15 -0.14
C ARG A 333 3.09 -15.50 -0.58
N ILE A 334 4.07 -15.34 0.33
CA ILE A 334 5.47 -15.67 0.06
C ILE A 334 5.61 -17.16 -0.27
N ASN A 335 5.01 -18.05 0.53
CA ASN A 335 5.03 -19.47 0.28
C ASN A 335 4.37 -19.83 -1.06
N GLY A 336 3.26 -19.19 -1.41
CA GLY A 336 2.62 -19.37 -2.71
C GLY A 336 3.52 -19.00 -3.88
N LEU A 337 4.25 -17.88 -3.78
CA LEU A 337 5.23 -17.46 -4.80
C LEU A 337 6.43 -18.41 -4.86
N LEU A 338 6.95 -18.85 -3.73
CA LEU A 338 8.06 -19.84 -3.67
C LEU A 338 7.64 -21.16 -4.29
N ILE A 339 6.44 -21.67 -3.99
CA ILE A 339 5.89 -22.88 -4.59
C ILE A 339 5.74 -22.69 -6.10
N SER A 340 5.19 -21.57 -6.55
CA SER A 340 5.05 -21.28 -7.98
C SER A 340 6.39 -21.21 -8.70
N ALA A 341 7.42 -20.61 -8.07
CA ALA A 341 8.78 -20.58 -8.59
C ALA A 341 9.38 -22.00 -8.67
N ALA A 342 9.24 -22.82 -7.62
CA ALA A 342 9.72 -24.20 -7.59
C ALA A 342 9.05 -25.07 -8.67
N LEU A 343 7.73 -24.94 -8.83
CA LEU A 343 6.99 -25.60 -9.91
C LEU A 343 7.44 -25.11 -11.29
N GLY A 344 7.74 -23.81 -11.44
CA GLY A 344 8.32 -23.24 -12.66
C GLY A 344 9.68 -23.87 -12.99
N VAL A 345 10.58 -24.00 -12.03
CA VAL A 345 11.89 -24.67 -12.20
C VAL A 345 11.71 -26.12 -12.64
N LEU A 346 10.81 -26.85 -11.96
CA LEU A 346 10.51 -28.24 -12.31
C LEU A 346 9.92 -28.35 -13.72
N ALA A 347 9.01 -27.47 -14.09
CA ALA A 347 8.41 -27.45 -15.43
C ALA A 347 9.45 -27.18 -16.51
N VAL A 348 10.35 -26.20 -16.32
CA VAL A 348 11.48 -25.95 -17.21
C VAL A 348 12.38 -27.17 -17.35
N PHE A 349 12.73 -27.80 -16.21
CA PHE A 349 13.54 -29.02 -16.24
C PHE A 349 12.86 -30.15 -17.05
N CYS A 350 11.55 -30.38 -16.86
CA CYS A 350 10.80 -31.37 -17.62
C CYS A 350 10.78 -31.05 -19.11
N VAL A 351 10.59 -29.78 -19.50
CA VAL A 351 10.63 -29.33 -20.90
C VAL A 351 12.02 -29.60 -21.50
N LEU A 352 13.07 -29.20 -20.79
CA LEU A 352 14.46 -29.44 -21.23
C LEU A 352 14.74 -30.95 -21.39
N LEU A 353 14.28 -31.77 -20.45
CA LEU A 353 14.44 -33.22 -20.50
C LEU A 353 13.67 -33.84 -21.69
N PHE A 354 12.47 -33.36 -21.98
CA PHE A 354 11.65 -33.80 -23.12
C PHE A 354 12.33 -33.53 -24.46
N PHE A 355 12.91 -32.34 -24.62
CA PHE A 355 13.55 -31.94 -25.89
C PHE A 355 14.98 -32.44 -26.03
N ILE A 356 15.81 -32.35 -24.99
CA ILE A 356 17.23 -32.72 -25.00
C ILE A 356 17.39 -34.26 -24.87
N ARG A 357 16.44 -34.94 -24.20
CA ARG A 357 16.40 -36.39 -23.96
C ARG A 357 17.65 -36.98 -23.28
N ARG A 358 18.44 -36.14 -22.62
CA ARG A 358 19.66 -36.52 -21.90
C ARG A 358 19.69 -35.84 -20.54
N LEU A 359 19.49 -36.62 -19.47
CA LEU A 359 19.35 -36.13 -18.12
C LEU A 359 20.49 -35.18 -17.71
N LYS A 360 21.74 -35.56 -17.98
CA LYS A 360 22.93 -34.77 -17.57
C LYS A 360 22.96 -33.38 -18.23
N TYR A 361 22.66 -33.29 -19.51
CA TYR A 361 22.66 -32.01 -20.23
C TYR A 361 21.44 -31.16 -19.88
N SER A 362 20.29 -31.76 -19.65
CA SER A 362 19.11 -31.05 -19.14
C SER A 362 19.35 -30.50 -17.76
N LEU A 363 20.05 -31.26 -16.89
CA LEU A 363 20.43 -30.79 -15.55
C LEU A 363 21.43 -29.62 -15.61
N LEU A 364 22.43 -29.69 -16.52
CA LEU A 364 23.37 -28.58 -16.72
C LEU A 364 22.68 -27.30 -17.20
N ALA A 365 21.74 -27.41 -18.15
CA ALA A 365 20.99 -26.22 -18.57
C ALA A 365 20.10 -25.68 -17.44
N ALA A 366 19.40 -26.57 -16.71
CA ALA A 366 18.52 -26.18 -15.62
C ALA A 366 19.28 -25.59 -14.41
N LEU A 367 20.54 -25.92 -14.20
CA LEU A 367 21.38 -25.37 -13.12
C LEU A 367 21.62 -23.86 -13.26
N SER A 368 21.45 -23.29 -14.47
CA SER A 368 21.47 -21.84 -14.67
C SER A 368 20.44 -21.11 -13.82
N ILE A 369 19.29 -21.73 -13.56
CA ILE A 369 18.16 -21.13 -12.85
C ILE A 369 18.51 -20.88 -11.37
N PRO A 370 18.85 -21.89 -10.54
CA PRO A 370 19.19 -21.64 -9.14
C PRO A 370 20.42 -20.75 -8.98
N VAL A 371 21.40 -20.83 -9.90
CA VAL A 371 22.59 -19.96 -9.86
C VAL A 371 22.22 -18.49 -10.11
N SER A 372 21.36 -18.22 -11.08
CA SER A 372 20.95 -16.84 -11.37
C SER A 372 20.00 -16.28 -10.30
N ALA A 373 19.13 -17.11 -9.74
CA ALA A 373 18.30 -16.72 -8.60
C ALA A 373 19.16 -16.38 -7.37
N ALA A 374 20.17 -17.21 -7.07
CA ALA A 374 21.12 -16.96 -6.00
C ALA A 374 21.88 -15.64 -6.18
N ALA A 375 22.34 -15.36 -7.40
CA ALA A 375 23.00 -14.09 -7.71
C ALA A 375 22.03 -12.89 -7.54
N GLY A 376 20.78 -13.03 -8.00
CA GLY A 376 19.74 -12.03 -7.81
C GLY A 376 19.49 -11.72 -6.33
N ILE A 377 19.35 -12.74 -5.49
CA ILE A 377 19.17 -12.59 -4.04
C ILE A 377 20.37 -11.88 -3.40
N CYS A 378 21.61 -12.28 -3.75
CA CYS A 378 22.81 -11.63 -3.23
C CYS A 378 22.85 -10.14 -3.60
N VAL A 379 22.54 -9.78 -4.84
CA VAL A 379 22.54 -8.37 -5.28
C VAL A 379 21.44 -7.56 -4.61
N LEU A 380 20.22 -8.11 -4.46
CA LEU A 380 19.14 -7.46 -3.72
C LEU A 380 19.56 -7.21 -2.25
N SER A 381 20.19 -8.20 -1.61
CA SER A 381 20.72 -8.06 -0.24
C SER A 381 21.79 -6.96 -0.13
N ILE A 382 22.79 -6.97 -1.02
CA ILE A 382 23.88 -5.98 -1.02
C ILE A 382 23.36 -4.55 -1.28
N THR A 383 22.30 -4.42 -2.10
CA THR A 383 21.67 -3.12 -2.38
C THR A 383 20.66 -2.68 -1.30
N GLY A 384 20.55 -3.42 -0.19
CA GLY A 384 19.67 -3.10 0.93
C GLY A 384 18.17 -3.24 0.64
N ARG A 385 17.81 -3.99 -0.40
CA ARG A 385 16.41 -4.22 -0.79
C ARG A 385 15.80 -5.36 0.01
N SER A 386 14.49 -5.29 0.25
CA SER A 386 13.75 -6.31 1.00
C SER A 386 13.32 -7.49 0.12
N LEU A 387 13.09 -8.64 0.76
CA LEU A 387 12.42 -9.77 0.13
C LEU A 387 10.90 -9.50 0.18
N ASN A 388 10.34 -9.12 -0.94
CA ASN A 388 8.93 -8.74 -1.04
C ASN A 388 8.25 -9.40 -2.24
N SER A 389 6.94 -9.24 -2.37
CA SER A 389 6.19 -9.84 -3.47
C SER A 389 6.69 -9.39 -4.85
N MET A 390 7.22 -8.17 -4.98
CA MET A 390 7.75 -7.62 -6.22
C MET A 390 9.12 -8.20 -6.56
N SER A 391 10.05 -8.28 -5.58
CA SER A 391 11.36 -8.89 -5.78
C SER A 391 11.26 -10.39 -6.09
N LEU A 392 10.38 -11.12 -5.38
CA LEU A 392 10.12 -12.55 -5.64
C LEU A 392 9.49 -12.77 -7.02
N SER A 393 8.57 -11.91 -7.45
CA SER A 393 8.01 -11.97 -8.80
C SER A 393 9.08 -11.77 -9.87
N GLY A 394 10.00 -10.81 -9.64
CA GLY A 394 11.12 -10.57 -10.53
C GLY A 394 12.05 -11.78 -10.65
N LEU A 395 12.37 -12.42 -9.52
CA LEU A 395 13.15 -13.66 -9.51
C LEU A 395 12.43 -14.80 -10.23
N ALA A 396 11.12 -14.97 -9.98
CA ALA A 396 10.32 -16.01 -10.63
C ALA A 396 10.21 -15.80 -12.15
N MET A 397 10.09 -14.56 -12.62
CA MET A 397 10.14 -14.25 -14.05
C MET A 397 11.53 -14.47 -14.64
N GLY A 398 12.59 -14.13 -13.90
CA GLY A 398 13.97 -14.39 -14.28
C GLY A 398 14.21 -15.86 -14.59
N ILE A 399 13.54 -16.79 -13.89
CA ILE A 399 13.63 -18.25 -14.13
C ILE A 399 13.35 -18.59 -15.59
N GLY A 400 12.31 -18.04 -16.17
CA GLY A 400 11.95 -18.29 -17.57
C GLY A 400 12.95 -17.70 -18.57
N LEU A 401 13.56 -16.56 -18.24
CA LEU A 401 14.42 -15.80 -19.15
C LEU A 401 15.86 -16.30 -19.20
N VAL A 402 16.33 -16.89 -18.11
CA VAL A 402 17.73 -17.31 -17.93
C VAL A 402 18.10 -18.55 -18.71
N SER A 403 17.16 -19.46 -18.93
CA SER A 403 17.44 -20.76 -19.55
C SER A 403 17.81 -20.66 -21.04
N ASP A 404 17.39 -19.60 -21.74
CA ASP A 404 17.49 -19.48 -23.20
C ASP A 404 18.93 -19.56 -23.72
N ILE A 405 19.85 -18.79 -23.13
CA ILE A 405 21.26 -18.77 -23.56
C ILE A 405 21.95 -20.09 -23.24
N SER A 406 21.62 -20.69 -22.08
CA SER A 406 22.17 -22.00 -21.68
C SER A 406 21.77 -23.09 -22.68
N VAL A 407 20.54 -23.07 -23.17
CA VAL A 407 20.04 -23.99 -24.19
C VAL A 407 20.76 -23.80 -25.51
N ILE A 408 20.95 -22.56 -25.98
CA ILE A 408 21.63 -22.22 -27.25
C ILE A 408 23.08 -22.72 -27.22
N ILE A 409 23.82 -22.44 -26.13
CA ILE A 409 25.21 -22.89 -25.98
C ILE A 409 25.32 -24.39 -25.93
N LEU A 410 24.41 -25.05 -25.22
CA LEU A 410 24.41 -26.52 -25.11
C LEU A 410 24.06 -27.19 -26.45
N ASP A 411 23.09 -26.63 -27.20
CA ASP A 411 22.76 -27.11 -28.55
C ASP A 411 23.95 -26.97 -29.51
N LEU A 412 24.65 -25.82 -29.47
CA LEU A 412 25.87 -25.57 -30.25
C LEU A 412 26.95 -26.60 -29.95
N LEU A 413 27.24 -26.83 -28.68
CA LEU A 413 28.28 -27.76 -28.22
C LEU A 413 27.91 -29.21 -28.63
N ASN A 414 26.67 -29.61 -28.41
CA ASN A 414 26.21 -30.96 -28.79
C ASN A 414 26.32 -31.18 -30.31
N ARG A 415 25.85 -30.25 -31.15
CA ARG A 415 25.92 -30.40 -32.63
C ARG A 415 27.37 -30.40 -33.14
N SER A 416 28.26 -29.60 -32.51
CA SER A 416 29.65 -29.48 -32.96
C SER A 416 30.45 -30.75 -32.65
N PHE A 417 30.20 -31.40 -31.51
CA PHE A 417 31.01 -32.55 -31.06
C PHE A 417 30.37 -33.93 -31.36
N GLU A 418 29.03 -34.01 -31.55
CA GLU A 418 28.39 -35.25 -31.98
C GLU A 418 28.70 -35.62 -33.47
N LYS A 419 28.83 -34.63 -34.36
CA LYS A 419 29.24 -34.87 -35.74
C LYS A 419 30.65 -35.41 -35.90
N LYS A 420 31.58 -35.12 -34.93
CA LYS A 420 32.95 -35.66 -34.91
C LYS A 420 33.03 -37.11 -34.36
N SER A 421 32.00 -37.58 -33.68
CA SER A 421 31.94 -38.92 -33.06
C SER A 421 31.95 -40.09 -34.05
N ASN A 422 31.87 -39.86 -35.36
CA ASN A 422 31.96 -40.89 -36.38
C ASN A 422 33.42 -41.23 -36.81
N ILE A 423 34.44 -40.61 -36.16
CA ILE A 423 35.85 -40.89 -36.41
C ILE A 423 36.41 -41.78 -35.30
N PRO A 424 37.14 -42.88 -35.60
CA PRO A 424 37.51 -43.90 -34.58
C PRO A 424 38.52 -43.46 -33.50
N THR A 425 39.11 -42.28 -33.57
CA THR A 425 40.07 -41.74 -32.58
C THR A 425 39.52 -40.45 -31.93
N ILE A 426 38.85 -40.57 -30.80
CA ILE A 426 38.32 -39.41 -30.11
C ILE A 426 39.15 -39.16 -28.86
N THR A 427 40.05 -38.15 -28.95
CA THR A 427 40.53 -37.41 -27.78
C THR A 427 39.40 -36.52 -27.25
N PRO A 428 39.24 -36.32 -25.94
CA PRO A 428 38.30 -35.35 -25.40
C PRO A 428 38.54 -33.98 -26.06
N PRO A 429 37.47 -33.20 -26.42
CA PRO A 429 37.67 -31.92 -27.06
C PRO A 429 38.59 -31.02 -26.24
N GLU A 430 39.60 -30.41 -26.89
CA GLU A 430 40.53 -29.53 -26.24
C GLU A 430 39.77 -28.28 -25.71
N SER A 431 40.25 -27.72 -24.60
CA SER A 431 39.64 -26.54 -23.97
C SER A 431 39.50 -25.39 -24.94
N GLU A 432 40.50 -25.22 -25.84
CA GLU A 432 40.51 -24.16 -26.86
C GLU A 432 39.47 -24.37 -27.97
N GLU A 433 39.19 -25.61 -28.34
CA GLU A 433 38.15 -25.91 -29.33
C GLU A 433 36.72 -25.59 -28.78
N ILE A 434 36.45 -25.96 -27.52
CA ILE A 434 35.20 -25.60 -26.84
C ILE A 434 35.12 -24.07 -26.71
N GLY A 435 36.20 -23.41 -26.27
CA GLY A 435 36.27 -21.99 -26.07
C GLY A 435 36.00 -21.18 -27.34
N ASN A 436 36.63 -21.59 -28.45
CA ASN A 436 36.46 -20.93 -29.76
C ASN A 436 35.00 -21.04 -30.27
N LYS A 437 34.35 -22.21 -30.05
CA LYS A 437 32.94 -22.40 -30.43
C LYS A 437 31.99 -21.55 -29.57
N VAL A 438 32.22 -21.48 -28.27
CA VAL A 438 31.40 -20.63 -27.38
C VAL A 438 31.66 -19.14 -27.67
N PHE A 439 32.90 -18.78 -28.00
CA PHE A 439 33.24 -17.39 -28.38
C PHE A 439 32.56 -16.97 -29.68
N SER A 440 32.34 -17.84 -30.63
CA SER A 440 31.70 -17.48 -31.92
C SER A 440 30.27 -16.97 -31.78
N ILE A 441 29.56 -17.35 -30.70
CA ILE A 441 28.20 -16.86 -30.41
C ILE A 441 28.18 -15.82 -29.28
N ALA A 442 29.34 -15.42 -28.77
CA ALA A 442 29.43 -14.51 -27.62
C ALA A 442 28.83 -13.12 -27.91
N GLY A 443 29.04 -12.60 -29.12
CA GLY A 443 28.46 -11.31 -29.55
C GLY A 443 26.94 -11.32 -29.54
N SER A 444 26.32 -12.34 -30.14
CA SER A 444 24.86 -12.44 -30.18
C SER A 444 24.26 -12.73 -28.80
N SER A 445 24.94 -13.49 -27.95
CA SER A 445 24.48 -13.76 -26.59
C SER A 445 24.54 -12.51 -25.70
N ILE A 446 25.58 -11.66 -25.83
CA ILE A 446 25.66 -10.36 -25.15
C ILE A 446 24.52 -9.45 -25.59
N ALA A 447 24.29 -9.33 -26.89
CA ALA A 447 23.25 -8.47 -27.43
C ALA A 447 21.86 -8.93 -26.99
N SER A 448 21.57 -10.25 -27.00
CA SER A 448 20.33 -10.81 -26.51
C SER A 448 20.10 -10.53 -25.00
N THR A 449 21.15 -10.67 -24.18
CA THR A 449 21.10 -10.33 -22.75
C THR A 449 20.88 -8.83 -22.52
N LEU A 450 21.59 -8.01 -23.29
CA LEU A 450 21.53 -6.56 -23.20
C LEU A 450 20.16 -6.04 -23.62
N THR A 451 19.57 -6.56 -24.70
CA THR A 451 18.19 -6.19 -25.12
C THR A 451 17.17 -6.53 -24.05
N THR A 452 17.30 -7.68 -23.39
CA THR A 452 16.42 -8.05 -22.28
C THR A 452 16.62 -7.19 -21.05
N ALA A 453 17.88 -6.93 -20.65
CA ALA A 453 18.21 -6.11 -19.47
C ALA A 453 17.82 -4.63 -19.65
N LEU A 454 18.04 -4.07 -20.85
CA LEU A 454 17.75 -2.67 -21.17
C LEU A 454 16.28 -2.29 -21.06
N VAL A 455 15.39 -3.25 -21.23
CA VAL A 455 13.95 -3.02 -21.03
C VAL A 455 13.67 -2.65 -19.57
N PHE A 456 14.34 -3.30 -18.62
CA PHE A 456 14.09 -3.12 -17.19
C PHE A 456 14.94 -2.01 -16.56
N LEU A 457 16.07 -1.63 -17.17
CA LEU A 457 16.98 -0.64 -16.62
C LEU A 457 16.31 0.73 -16.37
N PRO A 458 15.49 1.28 -17.27
CA PRO A 458 14.84 2.56 -17.03
C PRO A 458 13.89 2.54 -15.82
N ILE A 459 13.29 1.40 -15.48
CA ILE A 459 12.41 1.27 -14.30
C ILE A 459 13.19 1.48 -13.01
N ILE A 460 14.43 0.98 -12.94
CA ILE A 460 15.30 1.13 -11.75
C ILE A 460 15.61 2.60 -11.49
N ILE A 461 15.70 3.41 -12.54
CA ILE A 461 16.07 4.82 -12.48
C ILE A 461 14.83 5.73 -12.41
N LEU A 462 13.64 5.20 -12.71
CA LEU A 462 12.42 5.99 -12.80
C LEU A 462 12.07 6.59 -11.42
N PRO A 463 11.93 7.93 -11.29
CA PRO A 463 11.53 8.54 -10.04
C PRO A 463 10.04 8.30 -9.73
N GLY A 464 9.69 8.37 -8.45
CA GLY A 464 8.30 8.29 -8.01
C GLY A 464 7.81 6.88 -7.66
N PRO A 465 6.50 6.72 -7.44
CA PRO A 465 5.91 5.46 -6.98
C PRO A 465 6.16 4.27 -7.88
N LEU A 466 6.25 4.48 -9.20
CA LEU A 466 6.51 3.40 -10.16
C LEU A 466 7.89 2.79 -9.99
N GLY A 467 8.93 3.63 -9.88
CA GLY A 467 10.29 3.16 -9.63
C GLY A 467 10.42 2.49 -8.26
N SER A 468 9.75 3.03 -7.24
CA SER A 468 9.75 2.45 -5.89
C SER A 468 9.06 1.09 -5.86
N LEU A 469 7.92 0.92 -6.51
CA LEU A 469 7.17 -0.34 -6.52
C LEU A 469 7.82 -1.42 -7.39
N PHE A 470 8.25 -1.06 -8.62
CA PHE A 470 8.71 -2.02 -9.61
C PHE A 470 10.24 -2.09 -9.75
N GLY A 471 10.97 -1.21 -9.07
CA GLY A 471 12.43 -1.18 -9.09
C GLY A 471 13.06 -2.47 -8.57
N ASP A 472 12.46 -3.10 -7.55
CA ASP A 472 12.91 -4.39 -7.01
C ASP A 472 12.70 -5.52 -8.01
N THR A 473 11.54 -5.56 -8.68
CA THR A 473 11.25 -6.50 -9.76
C THR A 473 12.27 -6.37 -10.89
N ALA A 474 12.50 -5.14 -11.34
CA ALA A 474 13.44 -4.85 -12.42
C ALA A 474 14.88 -5.22 -12.05
N ALA A 475 15.33 -4.87 -10.85
CA ALA A 475 16.66 -5.24 -10.34
C ALA A 475 16.83 -6.76 -10.26
N ALA A 476 15.82 -7.48 -9.75
CA ALA A 476 15.83 -8.94 -9.66
C ALA A 476 15.94 -9.58 -11.05
N ILE A 477 15.20 -9.08 -12.06
CA ILE A 477 15.26 -9.60 -13.42
C ILE A 477 16.61 -9.31 -14.07
N VAL A 478 17.07 -8.06 -14.05
CA VAL A 478 18.34 -7.64 -14.66
C VAL A 478 19.52 -8.44 -14.10
N THR A 479 19.57 -8.58 -12.78
CA THR A 479 20.63 -9.34 -12.11
C THR A 479 20.57 -10.84 -12.42
N SER A 480 19.36 -11.43 -12.42
CA SER A 480 19.17 -12.84 -12.76
C SER A 480 19.55 -13.15 -14.20
N VAL A 481 19.14 -12.30 -15.16
CA VAL A 481 19.44 -12.49 -16.59
C VAL A 481 20.92 -12.31 -16.85
N THR A 482 21.57 -11.32 -16.25
CA THR A 482 23.02 -11.08 -16.38
C THR A 482 23.83 -12.23 -15.77
N ALA A 483 23.45 -12.72 -14.60
CA ALA A 483 24.07 -13.87 -13.94
C ALA A 483 23.87 -15.15 -14.75
N GLY A 484 22.69 -15.35 -15.34
CA GLY A 484 22.40 -16.46 -16.23
C GLY A 484 23.25 -16.45 -17.48
N TRP A 485 23.47 -15.28 -18.09
CA TRP A 485 24.41 -15.12 -19.20
C TRP A 485 25.84 -15.49 -18.76
N PHE A 486 26.29 -14.98 -17.62
CA PHE A 486 27.61 -15.29 -17.09
C PHE A 486 27.77 -16.80 -16.88
N TYR A 487 26.79 -17.45 -16.26
CA TYR A 487 26.77 -18.91 -16.10
C TYR A 487 26.85 -19.63 -17.44
N ALA A 488 26.01 -19.25 -18.40
CA ALA A 488 25.95 -19.90 -19.70
C ALA A 488 27.26 -19.76 -20.48
N GLN A 489 27.89 -18.56 -20.43
CA GLN A 489 29.09 -18.26 -21.23
C GLN A 489 30.39 -18.82 -20.62
N PHE A 490 30.51 -18.84 -19.28
CA PHE A 490 31.74 -19.21 -18.59
C PHE A 490 31.64 -20.52 -17.83
N CYS A 491 30.54 -20.74 -17.09
CA CYS A 491 30.44 -21.90 -16.20
C CYS A 491 29.93 -23.16 -16.92
N LEU A 492 28.91 -23.04 -17.77
CA LEU A 492 28.30 -24.18 -18.48
C LEU A 492 29.30 -24.91 -19.38
N PRO A 493 30.17 -24.25 -20.20
CA PRO A 493 31.17 -24.94 -21.01
C PRO A 493 32.20 -25.70 -20.18
N SER A 494 32.56 -25.16 -19.02
CA SER A 494 33.48 -25.81 -18.07
C SER A 494 32.87 -27.10 -17.47
N LEU A 495 31.59 -27.03 -17.05
CA LEU A 495 30.85 -28.17 -16.53
C LEU A 495 30.55 -29.21 -17.62
N TYR A 496 30.27 -28.74 -18.85
CA TYR A 496 30.08 -29.62 -20.01
C TYR A 496 31.29 -30.51 -20.21
N LYS A 497 32.53 -29.96 -20.15
CA LYS A 497 33.77 -30.67 -20.25
C LYS A 497 33.91 -31.72 -19.13
N LEU A 498 33.54 -31.43 -17.90
CA LEU A 498 33.61 -32.32 -16.76
C LEU A 498 32.71 -33.56 -16.92
N PHE A 499 31.51 -33.37 -17.51
CA PHE A 499 30.51 -34.42 -17.70
C PHE A 499 30.61 -35.09 -19.08
N PHE A 500 31.48 -34.64 -19.98
CA PHE A 500 31.70 -35.25 -21.29
C PHE A 500 32.38 -36.60 -21.11
N LYS A 501 31.66 -37.69 -21.38
CA LYS A 501 32.22 -39.05 -21.51
C LYS A 501 32.27 -39.43 -22.97
N VAL A 502 33.43 -39.88 -23.46
CA VAL A 502 33.61 -40.51 -24.74
C VAL A 502 32.73 -41.75 -24.79
N LYS A 503 31.77 -41.82 -25.70
CA LYS A 503 30.93 -42.98 -25.89
C LYS A 503 31.67 -44.03 -26.71
N THR A 504 31.88 -45.22 -26.14
CA THR A 504 32.20 -46.41 -26.92
C THR A 504 30.98 -46.81 -27.77
N LYS A 505 31.25 -47.18 -28.97
CA LYS A 505 30.45 -47.59 -30.15
C LYS A 505 29.32 -48.56 -29.78
N ASN A 506 28.12 -48.09 -29.38
CA ASN A 506 26.90 -48.96 -29.48
C ASN A 506 25.56 -48.22 -29.13
N GLU A 507 25.45 -46.94 -29.35
CA GLU A 507 24.11 -46.36 -29.35
C GLU A 507 23.85 -45.65 -30.70
N ASN A 508 23.17 -46.36 -31.60
CA ASN A 508 22.53 -45.80 -32.79
C ASN A 508 21.41 -44.83 -32.39
N THR A 509 21.78 -43.64 -31.88
CA THR A 509 20.84 -42.55 -31.84
C THR A 509 20.94 -41.80 -33.18
N VAL A 510 20.24 -42.30 -34.13
CA VAL A 510 19.86 -41.54 -35.34
C VAL A 510 19.29 -40.24 -34.87
N VAL A 511 19.96 -39.12 -35.14
CA VAL A 511 19.34 -37.79 -35.14
C VAL A 511 18.29 -37.88 -36.26
N ARG A 512 17.08 -38.32 -35.90
CA ARG A 512 15.94 -38.24 -36.78
C ARG A 512 15.72 -36.75 -37.05
N ASP A 513 16.05 -36.33 -38.27
CA ASP A 513 15.44 -35.11 -38.83
C ASP A 513 13.94 -35.22 -38.54
N GLY A 514 13.51 -34.47 -37.49
CA GLY A 514 12.18 -34.69 -36.96
C GLY A 514 11.14 -34.49 -38.05
N SER A 515 10.15 -35.32 -38.10
CA SER A 515 9.02 -35.19 -39.00
C SER A 515 8.39 -33.78 -38.96
N LEU A 516 8.51 -33.09 -37.80
CA LEU A 516 8.11 -31.72 -37.59
C LEU A 516 8.94 -30.72 -38.40
N GLY A 517 10.27 -30.84 -38.48
CA GLY A 517 11.13 -29.98 -39.28
C GLY A 517 10.79 -30.08 -40.79
N LYS A 518 10.57 -31.29 -41.28
CA LYS A 518 10.18 -31.51 -42.70
C LYS A 518 8.77 -30.96 -43.01
N LYS A 519 7.82 -31.10 -42.09
CA LYS A 519 6.48 -30.51 -42.23
C LYS A 519 6.51 -28.98 -42.20
N TYR A 520 7.23 -28.38 -41.24
CA TYR A 520 7.43 -26.93 -41.15
C TYR A 520 8.11 -26.38 -42.42
N SER A 521 9.15 -27.04 -42.89
CA SER A 521 9.87 -26.66 -44.11
C SER A 521 8.96 -26.64 -45.34
N LYS A 522 8.14 -27.65 -45.54
CA LYS A 522 7.17 -27.69 -46.66
C LYS A 522 6.13 -26.59 -46.56
N PHE A 523 5.63 -26.31 -45.33
CA PHE A 523 4.65 -25.26 -45.10
C PHE A 523 5.27 -23.85 -45.29
N LEU A 524 6.48 -23.65 -44.84
CA LEU A 524 7.20 -22.40 -45.03
C LEU A 524 7.45 -22.09 -46.53
N LEU A 525 7.79 -23.08 -47.32
CA LEU A 525 7.93 -22.91 -48.78
C LEU A 525 6.63 -22.43 -49.43
N HIS A 526 5.49 -22.92 -48.96
CA HIS A 526 4.19 -22.45 -49.43
C HIS A 526 3.92 -21.00 -49.04
N LEU A 527 4.23 -20.61 -47.79
CA LEU A 527 4.06 -19.26 -47.29
C LEU A 527 4.98 -18.23 -47.96
N LEU A 528 6.20 -18.61 -48.33
CA LEU A 528 7.14 -17.75 -49.05
C LEU A 528 6.62 -17.33 -50.45
N ARG A 529 5.64 -18.04 -51.02
CA ARG A 529 5.00 -17.67 -52.27
C ARG A 529 3.97 -16.57 -52.14
N PHE A 530 3.41 -16.35 -50.92
CA PHE A 530 2.33 -15.39 -50.67
C PHE A 530 2.65 -14.45 -49.46
N PRO A 531 3.77 -13.69 -49.51
CA PRO A 531 4.22 -12.89 -48.36
C PRO A 531 3.18 -11.87 -47.90
N VAL A 532 2.43 -11.24 -48.82
CA VAL A 532 1.41 -10.24 -48.49
C VAL A 532 0.25 -10.87 -47.70
N LYS A 533 -0.23 -12.06 -48.11
CA LYS A 533 -1.32 -12.75 -47.41
C LYS A 533 -0.91 -13.17 -45.99
N VAL A 534 0.34 -13.58 -45.79
CA VAL A 534 0.88 -13.94 -44.48
C VAL A 534 0.91 -12.71 -43.55
N PHE A 535 1.40 -11.58 -44.09
CA PHE A 535 1.50 -10.35 -43.34
C PHE A 535 0.10 -9.77 -42.99
N THR A 536 -0.87 -9.80 -43.94
CA THR A 536 -2.25 -9.36 -43.66
C THR A 536 -2.94 -10.24 -42.62
N ALA A 537 -2.72 -11.57 -42.67
CA ALA A 537 -3.25 -12.48 -41.65
C ALA A 537 -2.62 -12.19 -40.27
N ALA A 538 -1.31 -11.97 -40.19
CA ALA A 538 -0.64 -11.60 -38.95
C ALA A 538 -1.12 -10.24 -38.41
N ALA A 539 -1.29 -9.24 -39.28
CA ALA A 539 -1.83 -7.94 -38.91
C ALA A 539 -3.26 -8.04 -38.34
N LEU A 540 -4.10 -8.88 -38.95
CA LEU A 540 -5.46 -9.12 -38.49
C LEU A 540 -5.48 -9.73 -37.07
N THR A 541 -4.62 -10.73 -36.80
CA THR A 541 -4.51 -11.31 -35.42
C THR A 541 -4.03 -10.30 -34.41
N VAL A 542 -3.11 -9.39 -34.78
CA VAL A 542 -2.67 -8.29 -33.93
C VAL A 542 -3.82 -7.31 -33.62
N ILE A 543 -4.61 -6.93 -34.62
CA ILE A 543 -5.77 -6.05 -34.45
C ILE A 543 -6.80 -6.68 -33.49
N ILE A 544 -7.09 -7.98 -33.67
CA ILE A 544 -7.99 -8.72 -32.77
C ILE A 544 -7.43 -8.73 -31.34
N GLY A 545 -6.14 -9.03 -31.18
CA GLY A 545 -5.49 -9.03 -29.86
C GLY A 545 -5.56 -7.65 -29.17
N LEU A 546 -5.29 -6.59 -29.93
CA LEU A 546 -5.39 -5.21 -29.44
C LEU A 546 -6.83 -4.84 -29.05
N PHE A 547 -7.81 -5.23 -29.86
CA PHE A 547 -9.23 -5.03 -29.55
C PHE A 547 -9.62 -5.73 -28.23
N LEU A 548 -9.17 -6.97 -28.00
CA LEU A 548 -9.44 -7.70 -26.77
C LEU A 548 -8.74 -7.07 -25.54
N ILE A 549 -7.57 -6.45 -25.73
CA ILE A 549 -6.92 -5.67 -24.66
C ILE A 549 -7.81 -4.48 -24.29
N PHE A 550 -8.31 -3.70 -25.24
CA PHE A 550 -9.17 -2.55 -24.95
C PHE A 550 -10.52 -2.89 -24.31
N MET A 551 -10.98 -4.14 -24.41
CA MET A 551 -12.18 -4.60 -23.70
C MET A 551 -11.96 -4.81 -22.21
N ARG A 552 -10.72 -4.81 -21.71
CA ARG A 552 -10.44 -5.06 -20.31
C ARG A 552 -10.42 -3.76 -19.51
N PRO A 553 -10.90 -3.79 -18.24
CA PRO A 553 -10.80 -2.62 -17.36
C PRO A 553 -9.34 -2.29 -17.07
N VAL A 554 -9.03 -1.00 -17.05
CA VAL A 554 -7.71 -0.48 -16.73
C VAL A 554 -7.70 -0.04 -15.27
N VAL A 555 -6.79 -0.59 -14.48
CA VAL A 555 -6.55 -0.24 -13.08
C VAL A 555 -5.04 -0.01 -12.91
N PHE A 556 -4.64 0.72 -11.88
CA PHE A 556 -3.20 0.92 -11.66
C PHE A 556 -2.55 -0.29 -10.96
N ILE A 557 -3.18 -0.78 -9.92
CA ILE A 557 -2.82 -2.02 -9.21
C ILE A 557 -4.07 -2.90 -9.22
N SER A 558 -3.95 -4.15 -9.65
CA SER A 558 -5.05 -5.10 -9.54
C SER A 558 -5.33 -5.41 -8.07
N PRO A 559 -6.59 -5.33 -7.63
CA PRO A 559 -6.92 -5.68 -6.26
C PRO A 559 -6.58 -7.16 -6.02
N ASP A 560 -5.92 -7.42 -4.91
CA ASP A 560 -5.67 -8.79 -4.44
C ASP A 560 -6.99 -9.46 -4.03
N GLU A 561 -7.01 -10.78 -3.94
CA GLU A 561 -8.16 -11.49 -3.35
C GLU A 561 -8.34 -11.00 -1.91
N ALA A 562 -9.52 -10.45 -1.64
CA ALA A 562 -9.82 -9.88 -0.35
C ALA A 562 -9.99 -11.00 0.70
N GLU A 563 -9.22 -10.91 1.77
CA GLU A 563 -9.36 -11.80 2.95
C GLU A 563 -10.39 -11.26 3.94
N GLU A 564 -10.81 -9.99 3.76
CA GLU A 564 -11.76 -9.27 4.60
C GLU A 564 -12.81 -8.54 3.75
N VAL A 565 -14.01 -8.40 4.31
CA VAL A 565 -15.07 -7.50 3.82
C VAL A 565 -15.30 -6.44 4.86
N TRP A 566 -15.37 -5.18 4.46
CA TRP A 566 -15.63 -4.07 5.35
C TRP A 566 -17.06 -3.61 5.23
N VAL A 567 -17.68 -3.34 6.39
CA VAL A 567 -18.99 -2.74 6.51
C VAL A 567 -18.84 -1.39 7.19
N SER A 568 -19.23 -0.32 6.50
CA SER A 568 -19.28 1.02 7.07
C SER A 568 -20.75 1.43 7.21
N VAL A 569 -21.13 1.79 8.42
CA VAL A 569 -22.45 2.34 8.71
C VAL A 569 -22.28 3.81 9.02
N ASN A 570 -22.95 4.67 8.27
CA ASN A 570 -22.81 6.13 8.34
C ASN A 570 -24.01 6.70 9.11
N TYR A 571 -23.76 7.15 10.34
CA TYR A 571 -24.79 7.80 11.14
C TYR A 571 -24.90 9.29 10.83
N PRO A 572 -26.06 9.93 11.06
CA PRO A 572 -26.20 11.39 11.02
C PRO A 572 -25.17 12.06 11.94
N SER A 573 -24.61 13.19 11.52
CA SER A 573 -23.65 13.94 12.34
C SER A 573 -24.29 14.40 13.65
N GLY A 574 -23.56 14.17 14.77
CA GLY A 574 -24.07 14.42 16.11
C GLY A 574 -24.76 13.23 16.79
N THR A 575 -24.77 12.06 16.15
CA THR A 575 -25.22 10.81 16.80
C THR A 575 -24.26 10.45 17.93
N LEU A 576 -24.80 10.02 19.07
CA LEU A 576 -23.98 9.59 20.21
C LEU A 576 -23.22 8.32 19.85
N LEU A 577 -21.96 8.27 20.26
CA LEU A 577 -21.06 7.13 20.03
C LEU A 577 -21.60 5.83 20.64
N GLU A 578 -22.29 5.92 21.78
CA GLU A 578 -22.94 4.78 22.41
C GLU A 578 -24.01 4.15 21.51
N THR A 579 -24.77 4.97 20.78
CA THR A 579 -25.77 4.48 19.79
C THR A 579 -25.08 3.67 18.69
N ALA A 580 -23.98 4.16 18.15
CA ALA A 580 -23.18 3.44 17.16
C ALA A 580 -22.58 2.14 17.75
N GLY A 581 -22.15 2.16 19.01
CA GLY A 581 -21.66 0.99 19.73
C GLY A 581 -22.72 -0.09 19.95
N ILE A 582 -23.94 0.29 20.36
CA ILE A 582 -25.06 -0.66 20.55
C ILE A 582 -25.42 -1.33 19.22
N ALA A 583 -25.59 -0.55 18.17
CA ALA A 583 -25.85 -1.08 16.83
C ALA A 583 -24.71 -1.97 16.33
N GLY A 584 -23.44 -1.56 16.57
CA GLY A 584 -22.26 -2.33 16.23
C GLY A 584 -22.22 -3.72 16.88
N LYS A 585 -22.64 -3.83 18.15
CA LYS A 585 -22.77 -5.13 18.84
C LYS A 585 -23.80 -6.03 18.16
N GLU A 586 -24.94 -5.48 17.81
CA GLU A 586 -26.02 -6.22 17.19
C GLU A 586 -25.64 -6.68 15.77
N ILE A 587 -25.18 -5.77 14.93
CA ILE A 587 -24.74 -6.05 13.55
C ILE A 587 -23.61 -7.08 13.56
N SER A 588 -22.58 -6.90 14.39
CA SER A 588 -21.46 -7.82 14.43
C SER A 588 -21.83 -9.22 14.90
N ARG A 589 -22.83 -9.34 15.80
CA ARG A 589 -23.39 -10.63 16.27
C ARG A 589 -24.03 -11.38 15.10
N VAL A 590 -24.87 -10.72 14.32
CA VAL A 590 -25.57 -11.35 13.19
C VAL A 590 -24.59 -11.75 12.10
N ILE A 591 -23.68 -10.84 11.71
CA ILE A 591 -22.67 -11.13 10.66
C ILE A 591 -21.73 -12.26 11.11
N SER A 592 -21.32 -12.32 12.38
CA SER A 592 -20.46 -13.40 12.88
C SER A 592 -21.10 -14.79 12.81
N GLY A 593 -22.44 -14.87 12.71
CA GLY A 593 -23.21 -16.12 12.50
C GLY A 593 -23.20 -16.63 11.06
N LEU A 594 -22.73 -15.84 10.09
CA LEU A 594 -22.70 -16.24 8.68
C LEU A 594 -21.67 -17.36 8.42
N PRO A 595 -21.98 -18.32 7.53
CA PRO A 595 -21.09 -19.45 7.25
C PRO A 595 -19.77 -19.04 6.60
N SER A 596 -19.75 -17.94 5.81
CA SER A 596 -18.59 -17.40 5.12
C SER A 596 -17.64 -16.60 6.02
N VAL A 597 -18.11 -16.14 7.19
CA VAL A 597 -17.37 -15.25 8.08
C VAL A 597 -16.70 -16.06 9.20
N LYS A 598 -15.45 -15.73 9.50
CA LYS A 598 -14.68 -16.32 10.60
C LYS A 598 -14.82 -15.50 11.88
N THR A 599 -14.59 -14.19 11.78
CA THR A 599 -14.65 -13.23 12.89
C THR A 599 -15.08 -11.87 12.38
N VAL A 600 -15.77 -11.12 13.25
CA VAL A 600 -16.17 -9.73 13.00
C VAL A 600 -15.63 -8.87 14.12
N TYR A 601 -14.90 -7.84 13.77
CA TYR A 601 -14.44 -6.82 14.71
C TYR A 601 -14.51 -5.45 14.08
N GLY A 602 -14.56 -4.42 14.91
CA GLY A 602 -14.56 -3.06 14.39
C GLY A 602 -14.72 -2.02 15.46
N ARG A 603 -14.73 -0.78 15.02
CA ARG A 603 -14.78 0.36 15.93
C ARG A 603 -15.65 1.50 15.41
N ALA A 604 -16.11 2.30 16.36
CA ALA A 604 -16.60 3.66 16.13
C ALA A 604 -15.80 4.61 17.02
N GLY A 605 -15.57 5.84 16.54
CA GLY A 605 -14.71 6.80 17.21
C GLY A 605 -13.21 6.51 17.10
N ALA A 606 -12.40 7.38 17.66
CA ALA A 606 -10.95 7.26 17.74
C ALA A 606 -10.43 7.97 19.00
N GLU A 607 -9.51 7.31 19.70
CA GLU A 607 -8.82 7.87 20.87
C GLU A 607 -7.94 9.06 20.47
N GLU A 608 -7.58 9.89 21.43
CA GLU A 608 -6.76 11.08 21.20
C GLU A 608 -5.39 10.74 20.57
N GLU A 609 -4.82 9.61 20.93
CA GLU A 609 -3.55 9.12 20.38
C GLU A 609 -3.66 8.50 18.98
N ASP A 610 -4.86 8.23 18.47
CA ASP A 610 -5.07 7.67 17.14
C ASP A 610 -5.11 8.75 16.07
N THR A 611 -3.95 9.28 15.75
CA THR A 611 -3.79 10.31 14.71
C THR A 611 -4.08 9.77 13.30
N SER A 612 -3.88 8.46 13.09
CA SER A 612 -4.07 7.82 11.79
C SER A 612 -5.53 7.69 11.40
N GLY A 613 -6.38 7.28 12.33
CA GLY A 613 -7.82 7.17 12.11
C GLY A 613 -8.49 8.52 11.90
N ARG A 614 -7.92 9.57 12.49
CA ARG A 614 -8.47 10.93 12.43
C ARG A 614 -8.02 11.75 11.21
N ALA A 615 -6.97 11.33 10.52
CA ALA A 615 -6.42 12.05 9.37
C ALA A 615 -7.25 11.93 8.09
N ASP A 616 -8.22 11.03 8.06
CA ASP A 616 -9.11 10.89 6.90
C ASP A 616 -10.08 12.07 6.81
N ILE A 617 -10.24 12.62 5.59
CA ILE A 617 -11.21 13.69 5.30
C ILE A 617 -12.64 13.29 5.66
N ASP A 618 -12.95 12.01 5.57
CA ASP A 618 -14.29 11.45 5.83
C ASP A 618 -14.45 10.91 7.26
N TYR A 619 -13.42 11.00 8.11
CA TYR A 619 -13.55 10.52 9.48
C TYR A 619 -14.68 11.26 10.21
N ARG A 620 -15.60 10.50 10.78
CA ARG A 620 -16.62 10.98 11.71
C ARG A 620 -16.65 10.07 12.91
N LYS A 621 -16.78 10.68 14.08
CA LYS A 621 -16.73 9.97 15.37
C LYS A 621 -17.86 8.92 15.49
N GLU A 622 -19.01 9.23 14.92
CA GLU A 622 -20.21 8.41 14.93
C GLU A 622 -20.21 7.25 13.91
N ASP A 623 -19.32 7.27 12.90
CA ASP A 623 -19.30 6.22 11.88
C ASP A 623 -18.75 4.91 12.45
N LEU A 624 -19.46 3.82 12.19
CA LEU A 624 -19.07 2.48 12.58
C LEU A 624 -18.39 1.76 11.41
N ILE A 625 -17.20 1.26 11.62
CA ILE A 625 -16.48 0.44 10.64
C ILE A 625 -16.26 -0.95 11.23
N LEU A 626 -16.89 -1.96 10.62
CA LEU A 626 -16.72 -3.37 10.96
C LEU A 626 -15.85 -4.07 9.90
N ARG A 627 -14.91 -4.89 10.34
CA ARG A 627 -14.05 -5.74 9.51
C ARG A 627 -14.50 -7.18 9.69
N CYS A 628 -14.93 -7.80 8.60
CA CYS A 628 -15.40 -9.18 8.56
C CYS A 628 -14.31 -10.04 7.93
N VAL A 629 -13.58 -10.81 8.73
CA VAL A 629 -12.54 -11.75 8.26
C VAL A 629 -13.21 -12.99 7.72
N LEU A 630 -12.87 -13.38 6.49
CA LEU A 630 -13.44 -14.51 5.81
C LEU A 630 -12.81 -15.85 6.22
N LYS A 631 -13.54 -16.94 6.12
CA LYS A 631 -12.99 -18.30 6.27
C LYS A 631 -12.13 -18.66 5.05
N LYS A 632 -11.07 -19.42 5.26
CA LYS A 632 -10.20 -19.87 4.17
C LYS A 632 -10.97 -20.68 3.14
N GLY A 633 -10.84 -20.32 1.87
CA GLY A 633 -11.44 -21.01 0.73
C GLY A 633 -12.84 -20.51 0.33
N GLU A 634 -13.43 -19.58 1.06
CA GLU A 634 -14.68 -18.93 0.64
C GLU A 634 -14.42 -17.88 -0.43
N LYS A 635 -15.37 -17.76 -1.38
CA LYS A 635 -15.29 -16.74 -2.43
C LYS A 635 -15.66 -15.37 -1.85
N PRO A 636 -14.77 -14.35 -1.94
CA PRO A 636 -15.04 -13.04 -1.35
C PRO A 636 -16.31 -12.36 -1.87
N GLU A 637 -16.60 -12.52 -3.17
CA GLU A 637 -17.83 -11.95 -3.78
C GLU A 637 -19.12 -12.53 -3.20
N LYS A 638 -19.11 -13.84 -2.89
CA LYS A 638 -20.24 -14.50 -2.25
C LYS A 638 -20.44 -13.99 -0.83
N ALA A 639 -19.34 -13.90 -0.05
CA ALA A 639 -19.38 -13.35 1.30
C ALA A 639 -19.87 -11.89 1.32
N LEU A 640 -19.43 -11.07 0.37
CA LEU A 640 -19.90 -9.70 0.22
C LEU A 640 -21.40 -9.63 -0.05
N ALA A 641 -21.93 -10.51 -0.92
CA ALA A 641 -23.36 -10.57 -1.22
C ALA A 641 -24.17 -11.03 0.01
N GLU A 642 -23.69 -12.04 0.76
CA GLU A 642 -24.33 -12.51 2.00
C GLU A 642 -24.37 -11.41 3.07
N ILE A 643 -23.24 -10.71 3.29
CA ILE A 643 -23.15 -9.61 4.27
C ILE A 643 -24.08 -8.45 3.84
N ARG A 644 -24.11 -8.11 2.55
CA ARG A 644 -24.99 -7.06 2.04
C ARG A 644 -26.46 -7.38 2.24
N ALA A 645 -26.89 -8.61 1.99
CA ALA A 645 -28.25 -9.04 2.19
C ALA A 645 -28.67 -8.92 3.67
N VAL A 646 -27.80 -9.29 4.60
CA VAL A 646 -28.00 -9.09 6.03
C VAL A 646 -28.12 -7.61 6.38
N MET A 647 -27.26 -6.77 5.82
CA MET A 647 -27.30 -5.32 6.09
C MET A 647 -28.56 -4.66 5.53
N GLU A 648 -29.10 -5.12 4.40
CA GLU A 648 -30.39 -4.64 3.85
C GLU A 648 -31.58 -4.97 4.76
N GLU A 649 -31.51 -6.09 5.48
CA GLU A 649 -32.57 -6.47 6.44
C GLU A 649 -32.47 -5.65 7.75
N PHE A 650 -31.29 -5.24 8.13
CA PHE A 650 -31.01 -4.50 9.38
C PHE A 650 -31.40 -3.03 9.35
N ASP A 651 -31.81 -2.46 8.20
CA ASP A 651 -31.54 -1.07 7.89
C ASP A 651 -32.62 -0.04 8.17
N ARG A 652 -32.15 1.03 8.86
CA ARG A 652 -32.63 2.42 8.77
C ARG A 652 -31.53 3.45 8.50
N GLN A 653 -30.25 3.05 8.41
CA GLN A 653 -29.12 3.97 8.24
C GLN A 653 -28.34 3.66 6.95
N PRO A 654 -27.78 4.68 6.26
CA PRO A 654 -26.95 4.44 5.10
C PRO A 654 -25.73 3.57 5.44
N PHE A 655 -25.55 2.49 4.73
CA PHE A 655 -24.41 1.59 4.88
C PHE A 655 -23.70 1.34 3.56
N SER A 656 -22.47 0.89 3.64
CA SER A 656 -21.69 0.41 2.49
C SER A 656 -20.95 -0.87 2.86
N VAL A 657 -21.04 -1.87 1.97
CA VAL A 657 -20.32 -3.14 2.07
C VAL A 657 -19.35 -3.22 0.91
N TYR A 658 -18.06 -3.29 1.21
CA TYR A 658 -17.01 -3.19 0.20
C TYR A 658 -15.75 -3.97 0.60
N PHE A 659 -14.92 -4.27 -0.38
CA PHE A 659 -13.57 -4.78 -0.11
C PHE A 659 -12.65 -3.63 0.30
N PRO A 660 -11.79 -3.83 1.33
CA PRO A 660 -10.83 -2.81 1.72
C PRO A 660 -9.94 -2.46 0.52
N LYS A 661 -9.80 -1.17 0.27
CA LYS A 661 -8.81 -0.69 -0.70
C LYS A 661 -7.43 -0.86 -0.11
N ASP A 662 -6.46 -1.23 -0.94
CA ASP A 662 -5.07 -1.19 -0.50
C ASP A 662 -4.73 0.25 -0.11
N LYS A 663 -4.33 0.46 1.14
CA LYS A 663 -3.97 1.80 1.64
C LYS A 663 -2.82 2.40 0.85
N THR A 664 -1.94 1.57 0.30
CA THR A 664 -0.90 2.00 -0.64
C THR A 664 -1.51 2.70 -1.87
N GLU A 665 -2.61 2.16 -2.39
CA GLU A 665 -3.36 2.77 -3.50
C GLU A 665 -3.94 4.13 -3.10
N VAL A 666 -4.51 4.20 -1.89
CA VAL A 666 -5.07 5.46 -1.36
C VAL A 666 -3.97 6.48 -1.06
N LEU A 667 -2.88 6.06 -0.42
CA LEU A 667 -1.74 6.94 -0.10
C LEU A 667 -1.03 7.49 -1.33
N LEU A 668 -0.94 6.67 -2.38
CA LEU A 668 -0.36 7.07 -3.66
C LEU A 668 -1.34 7.89 -4.53
N GLY A 669 -2.58 8.12 -4.07
CA GLY A 669 -3.62 8.80 -4.85
C GLY A 669 -4.04 8.02 -6.11
N LEU A 670 -3.85 6.69 -6.11
CA LEU A 670 -4.13 5.80 -7.23
C LEU A 670 -5.57 5.27 -7.22
N SER A 671 -6.45 5.89 -6.42
CA SER A 671 -7.84 5.47 -6.28
C SER A 671 -8.52 5.32 -7.65
N SER A 672 -9.23 4.24 -7.84
CA SER A 672 -10.08 3.99 -9.00
C SER A 672 -11.27 4.95 -9.09
N LEU A 673 -11.56 5.70 -8.01
CA LEU A 673 -12.57 6.75 -8.00
C LEU A 673 -12.06 7.99 -8.74
N ARG A 674 -12.91 8.56 -9.56
CA ARG A 674 -12.65 9.87 -10.14
C ARG A 674 -13.09 10.92 -9.13
N THR A 675 -12.15 11.51 -8.42
CA THR A 675 -12.41 12.59 -7.49
C THR A 675 -12.35 13.92 -8.25
N PHE A 676 -13.40 14.72 -8.15
CA PHE A 676 -13.47 16.07 -8.67
C PHE A 676 -13.44 17.06 -7.51
N VAL A 677 -12.83 18.21 -7.75
CA VAL A 677 -12.84 19.35 -6.83
C VAL A 677 -13.80 20.39 -7.33
N ILE A 678 -14.72 20.76 -6.49
CA ILE A 678 -15.59 21.91 -6.66
C ILE A 678 -14.96 23.02 -5.85
N GLY A 679 -14.56 24.11 -6.50
CA GLY A 679 -14.05 25.34 -5.87
C GLY A 679 -14.97 26.51 -6.15
N GLY A 680 -14.99 27.47 -5.22
CA GLY A 680 -15.67 28.79 -5.35
C GLY A 680 -14.72 29.91 -5.01
N LYS A 681 -15.06 31.17 -5.38
CA LYS A 681 -14.33 32.35 -4.94
C LYS A 681 -14.59 32.65 -3.47
N ASP A 682 -15.80 32.38 -3.06
CA ASP A 682 -16.29 32.46 -1.70
C ASP A 682 -17.12 31.20 -1.36
N ARG A 683 -17.60 31.15 -0.12
CA ARG A 683 -18.31 30.00 0.38
C ARG A 683 -19.71 29.84 -0.20
N GLU A 684 -20.38 30.96 -0.46
CA GLU A 684 -21.73 30.96 -1.01
C GLU A 684 -21.73 30.41 -2.45
N GLU A 685 -20.80 30.87 -3.27
CA GLU A 685 -20.55 30.33 -4.63
C GLU A 685 -20.16 28.84 -4.61
N LEU A 686 -19.35 28.42 -3.61
CA LEU A 686 -18.95 27.03 -3.46
C LEU A 686 -20.17 26.13 -3.19
N LEU A 687 -21.03 26.50 -2.27
CA LEU A 687 -22.25 25.74 -1.92
C LEU A 687 -23.23 25.70 -3.08
N GLU A 688 -23.46 26.82 -3.77
CA GLU A 688 -24.33 26.92 -4.96
C GLU A 688 -23.82 25.95 -6.08
N ARG A 689 -22.51 25.94 -6.32
CA ARG A 689 -21.89 25.05 -7.30
C ARG A 689 -22.01 23.58 -6.87
N ALA A 690 -21.83 23.27 -5.59
CA ALA A 690 -21.96 21.94 -5.07
C ALA A 690 -23.41 21.42 -5.18
N GLU A 691 -24.38 22.26 -4.91
CA GLU A 691 -25.80 21.92 -5.08
C GLU A 691 -26.18 21.73 -6.54
N THR A 692 -25.68 22.60 -7.43
CA THR A 692 -25.86 22.46 -8.88
C THR A 692 -25.26 21.15 -9.39
N ALA A 693 -24.06 20.79 -8.92
CA ALA A 693 -23.44 19.51 -9.24
C ALA A 693 -24.28 18.34 -8.72
N ARG A 694 -24.72 18.39 -7.46
CA ARG A 694 -25.55 17.34 -6.83
C ARG A 694 -26.82 17.08 -7.65
N ASN A 695 -27.52 18.14 -8.06
CA ASN A 695 -28.74 18.03 -8.87
C ASN A 695 -28.45 17.45 -10.26
N ALA A 696 -27.35 17.83 -10.90
CA ALA A 696 -26.96 17.32 -12.20
C ALA A 696 -26.56 15.82 -12.14
N PHE A 697 -25.85 15.39 -11.13
CA PHE A 697 -25.50 13.99 -10.94
C PHE A 697 -26.74 13.13 -10.61
N LYS A 698 -27.65 13.67 -9.81
CA LYS A 698 -28.95 13.02 -9.52
C LYS A 698 -29.79 12.83 -10.79
N ALA A 699 -29.86 13.86 -11.65
CA ALA A 699 -30.53 13.79 -12.95
C ALA A 699 -29.89 12.75 -13.89
N ALA A 700 -28.55 12.60 -13.81
CA ALA A 700 -27.80 11.60 -14.57
C ALA A 700 -27.85 10.19 -13.96
N GLN A 701 -28.61 9.96 -12.90
CA GLN A 701 -28.66 8.70 -12.14
C GLN A 701 -27.27 8.17 -11.74
N THR A 702 -26.36 9.08 -11.43
CA THR A 702 -25.00 8.75 -11.04
C THR A 702 -24.88 8.95 -9.53
N GLU A 703 -24.60 7.87 -8.79
CA GLU A 703 -24.24 7.98 -7.37
C GLU A 703 -22.90 8.71 -7.24
N VAL A 704 -22.90 9.81 -6.52
CA VAL A 704 -21.71 10.61 -6.23
C VAL A 704 -21.60 10.85 -4.74
N ASN A 705 -20.44 10.60 -4.20
CA ASN A 705 -20.14 10.86 -2.82
C ASN A 705 -19.49 12.25 -2.69
N PHE A 706 -20.19 13.20 -2.07
CA PHE A 706 -19.64 14.54 -1.78
C PHE A 706 -18.93 14.53 -0.43
N ARG A 707 -17.72 15.08 -0.38
CA ARG A 707 -16.89 15.17 0.84
C ARG A 707 -16.38 16.58 1.06
N PRO A 708 -16.31 17.08 2.30
CA PRO A 708 -16.76 16.42 3.52
C PRO A 708 -18.27 16.28 3.58
N LYS A 709 -18.73 15.29 4.34
CA LYS A 709 -20.16 14.99 4.51
C LYS A 709 -20.70 15.61 5.79
N GLY A 710 -21.94 16.03 5.74
CA GLY A 710 -22.78 16.21 6.91
C GLY A 710 -22.85 17.64 7.43
N GLU A 711 -24.09 18.06 7.58
CA GLU A 711 -24.48 19.14 8.46
C GLU A 711 -24.81 18.54 9.82
N ARG A 712 -24.53 19.25 10.90
CA ARG A 712 -24.95 18.87 12.24
C ARG A 712 -25.79 19.98 12.87
N PRO A 713 -26.73 19.64 13.73
CA PRO A 713 -27.44 20.64 14.51
C PRO A 713 -26.47 21.31 15.52
N GLU A 714 -26.42 22.61 15.48
CA GLU A 714 -25.65 23.48 16.39
C GLU A 714 -26.61 24.38 17.17
N LEU A 715 -26.36 24.54 18.46
CA LEU A 715 -26.98 25.57 19.27
C LEU A 715 -26.02 26.75 19.34
N ARG A 716 -26.40 27.89 18.77
CA ARG A 716 -25.59 29.07 18.80
C ARG A 716 -26.18 30.13 19.70
N LEU A 717 -25.38 30.61 20.66
CA LEU A 717 -25.73 31.72 21.54
C LEU A 717 -25.28 33.01 20.92
N TYR A 718 -26.20 33.95 20.76
CA TYR A 718 -25.94 35.32 20.36
C TYR A 718 -26.04 36.25 21.59
N PRO A 719 -24.92 36.65 22.22
CA PRO A 719 -24.94 37.45 23.41
C PRO A 719 -25.43 38.86 23.08
N ASN A 720 -26.30 39.39 23.94
CA ASN A 720 -26.62 40.82 23.95
C ASN A 720 -25.47 41.59 24.58
N ARG A 721 -24.60 42.15 23.74
CA ARG A 721 -23.36 42.81 24.19
C ARG A 721 -23.61 44.03 25.09
N GLU A 722 -24.71 44.75 24.85
CA GLU A 722 -25.05 45.92 25.68
C GLU A 722 -25.47 45.49 27.09
N ALA A 723 -26.36 44.49 27.21
CA ALA A 723 -26.78 43.96 28.48
C ALA A 723 -25.62 43.31 29.24
N ALA A 724 -24.78 42.54 28.54
CA ALA A 724 -23.60 41.89 29.13
C ALA A 724 -22.56 42.92 29.62
N ALA A 725 -22.31 43.99 28.85
CA ALA A 725 -21.43 45.08 29.24
C ALA A 725 -21.97 45.86 30.45
N TYR A 726 -23.29 46.18 30.46
CA TYR A 726 -23.93 46.85 31.58
C TYR A 726 -23.82 46.05 32.89
N LEU A 727 -23.89 44.70 32.78
CA LEU A 727 -23.76 43.80 33.96
C LEU A 727 -22.31 43.39 34.24
N ALA A 728 -21.36 43.91 33.50
CA ALA A 728 -19.92 43.59 33.56
C ALA A 728 -19.64 42.06 33.47
N ILE A 729 -20.41 41.36 32.61
CA ILE A 729 -20.25 39.95 32.34
C ILE A 729 -19.58 39.79 30.94
N PRO A 730 -18.30 39.40 30.89
CA PRO A 730 -17.64 39.21 29.60
C PRO A 730 -18.18 37.96 28.88
N ALA A 731 -18.19 37.99 27.57
CA ALA A 731 -18.63 36.83 26.77
C ALA A 731 -17.83 35.53 27.06
N ALA A 732 -16.56 35.68 27.40
CA ALA A 732 -15.71 34.57 27.81
C ALA A 732 -16.26 33.85 29.07
N GLN A 733 -16.74 34.60 30.04
CA GLN A 733 -17.34 34.03 31.26
C GLN A 733 -18.62 33.22 30.93
N ILE A 734 -19.42 33.70 30.00
CA ILE A 734 -20.61 32.97 29.53
C ILE A 734 -20.18 31.64 28.86
N ALA A 735 -19.23 31.70 27.96
CA ALA A 735 -18.71 30.52 27.24
C ALA A 735 -18.10 29.49 28.20
N GLU A 736 -17.27 29.94 29.15
CA GLU A 736 -16.61 29.07 30.13
C GLU A 736 -17.64 28.42 31.07
N THR A 737 -18.65 29.17 31.52
CA THR A 737 -19.75 28.59 32.34
C THR A 737 -20.46 27.48 31.55
N LEU A 738 -20.81 27.74 30.30
CA LEU A 738 -21.46 26.74 29.46
C LEU A 738 -20.58 25.53 29.22
N TYR A 739 -19.27 25.71 29.02
CA TYR A 739 -18.32 24.63 28.84
C TYR A 739 -18.22 23.74 30.07
N ILE A 740 -18.05 24.35 31.29
CA ILE A 740 -18.00 23.61 32.55
C ILE A 740 -19.29 22.80 32.76
N LEU A 741 -20.45 23.39 32.51
CA LEU A 741 -21.73 22.73 32.80
C LEU A 741 -22.11 21.65 31.79
N ASN A 742 -21.67 21.74 30.53
CA ASN A 742 -22.02 20.78 29.47
C ASN A 742 -20.95 19.73 29.24
N GLU A 743 -19.69 20.11 28.99
CA GLU A 743 -18.58 19.19 28.68
C GLU A 743 -17.85 18.75 29.94
N GLY A 744 -17.81 19.63 30.96
CA GLY A 744 -17.09 19.45 32.20
C GLY A 744 -15.60 19.75 32.09
N VAL A 745 -15.00 20.06 33.26
CA VAL A 745 -13.56 20.34 33.36
C VAL A 745 -12.95 19.45 34.44
N VAL A 746 -11.77 18.88 34.16
CA VAL A 746 -10.97 18.16 35.16
C VAL A 746 -10.41 19.18 36.12
N ALA A 747 -11.02 19.31 37.29
CA ALA A 747 -10.61 20.30 38.28
C ALA A 747 -9.59 19.75 39.28
N SER A 748 -9.47 18.45 39.45
CA SER A 748 -8.53 17.81 40.35
C SER A 748 -8.11 16.43 39.85
N ARG A 749 -7.05 15.87 40.40
CA ARG A 749 -6.61 14.49 40.19
C ARG A 749 -6.33 13.85 41.54
N LEU A 750 -6.99 12.72 41.79
CA LEU A 750 -6.67 11.82 42.88
C LEU A 750 -5.57 10.86 42.49
N GLU A 751 -4.85 10.33 43.44
CA GLU A 751 -3.92 9.24 43.23
C GLU A 751 -4.40 8.02 44.03
N ILE A 752 -4.95 7.02 43.34
CA ILE A 752 -5.45 5.78 43.95
C ILE A 752 -4.58 4.63 43.47
N ASP A 753 -3.96 3.88 44.38
CA ASP A 753 -3.05 2.77 44.08
C ASP A 753 -1.90 3.17 43.13
N GLY A 754 -1.35 4.37 43.26
CA GLY A 754 -0.30 4.92 42.42
C GLY A 754 -0.77 5.29 40.99
N ARG A 755 -2.08 5.43 40.76
CA ARG A 755 -2.67 5.77 39.47
C ARG A 755 -3.48 7.05 39.56
N PRO A 756 -3.39 7.92 38.54
CA PRO A 756 -4.20 9.13 38.50
C PRO A 756 -5.65 8.81 38.20
N LEU A 757 -6.56 9.38 38.95
CA LEU A 757 -8.01 9.38 38.76
C LEU A 757 -8.48 10.81 38.60
N ASP A 758 -9.03 11.16 37.46
CA ASP A 758 -9.53 12.52 37.19
C ASP A 758 -10.80 12.81 37.97
N VAL A 759 -10.87 14.00 38.51
CA VAL A 759 -12.08 14.55 39.13
C VAL A 759 -12.67 15.58 38.18
N ARG A 760 -13.76 15.19 37.50
CA ARG A 760 -14.44 16.06 36.56
C ARG A 760 -15.61 16.74 37.19
N VAL A 761 -15.61 18.08 37.10
CA VAL A 761 -16.71 18.95 37.51
C VAL A 761 -17.60 19.23 36.30
N THR A 762 -18.88 18.93 36.38
CA THR A 762 -19.86 19.11 35.29
C THR A 762 -21.19 19.59 35.85
N GLY A 763 -22.12 20.08 35.02
CA GLY A 763 -23.48 20.37 35.42
C GLY A 763 -24.35 19.11 35.49
N GLU A 764 -25.52 19.24 36.06
CA GLU A 764 -26.50 18.16 36.12
C GLU A 764 -26.98 17.78 34.70
N SER A 765 -26.81 16.53 34.33
CA SER A 765 -27.28 16.04 33.03
C SER A 765 -28.80 15.97 33.11
N ALA A 766 -29.47 16.76 32.28
CA ALA A 766 -30.94 16.75 32.27
C ALA A 766 -31.47 15.53 31.45
N GLY A 767 -32.56 15.01 31.91
CA GLY A 767 -33.44 14.17 31.12
C GLY A 767 -34.04 14.90 29.91
N ALA A 768 -35.09 14.33 29.28
CA ALA A 768 -35.69 14.75 28.01
C ALA A 768 -36.24 16.20 27.90
N ASP A 769 -35.91 17.11 28.82
CA ASP A 769 -36.35 18.49 28.76
C ASP A 769 -35.65 19.27 27.64
N ASP A 770 -36.37 20.28 27.11
CA ASP A 770 -35.87 21.13 26.04
C ASP A 770 -34.53 21.80 26.50
N ILE A 771 -33.45 21.41 25.86
CA ILE A 771 -32.08 21.88 26.13
C ILE A 771 -31.98 23.41 26.07
N THR A 772 -32.73 24.07 25.18
CA THR A 772 -32.74 25.52 25.03
C THR A 772 -33.27 26.20 26.30
N ARG A 773 -34.39 25.73 26.84
CA ARG A 773 -34.97 26.24 28.09
C ARG A 773 -34.05 26.03 29.29
N ARG A 774 -33.34 24.93 29.31
CA ARG A 774 -32.37 24.65 30.39
C ARG A 774 -31.18 25.63 30.32
N LEU A 775 -30.63 25.83 29.14
CA LEU A 775 -29.53 26.78 28.94
C LEU A 775 -29.95 28.21 29.31
N GLU A 776 -31.16 28.64 28.96
CA GLU A 776 -31.68 29.95 29.32
C GLU A 776 -31.79 30.16 30.83
N ARG A 777 -31.97 29.09 31.63
CA ARG A 777 -32.07 29.17 33.09
C ARG A 777 -30.75 29.05 33.83
N ILE A 778 -29.63 29.00 33.16
CA ILE A 778 -28.31 28.99 33.78
C ILE A 778 -28.08 30.32 34.45
N PRO A 779 -27.85 30.38 35.82
CA PRO A 779 -27.53 31.60 36.49
C PRO A 779 -26.06 31.96 36.32
N LEU A 780 -25.82 33.18 35.98
CA LEU A 780 -24.51 33.81 35.89
C LEU A 780 -24.37 34.88 36.99
N LYS A 781 -23.17 34.99 37.54
CA LYS A 781 -22.89 35.91 38.65
C LYS A 781 -22.24 37.18 38.06
N THR A 782 -22.79 38.34 38.45
CA THR A 782 -22.16 39.64 38.15
C THR A 782 -21.02 39.89 39.13
N PRO A 783 -20.03 40.74 38.81
CA PRO A 783 -18.99 41.17 39.76
C PRO A 783 -19.53 41.79 41.04
N GLN A 784 -20.75 42.32 41.04
CA GLN A 784 -21.42 42.86 42.21
C GLN A 784 -22.16 41.79 43.05
N GLY A 785 -22.05 40.51 42.67
CA GLY A 785 -22.68 39.41 43.40
C GLY A 785 -24.13 39.15 43.07
N LYS A 786 -24.73 39.83 42.09
CA LYS A 786 -26.13 39.59 41.64
C LYS A 786 -26.17 38.42 40.68
N THR A 787 -27.23 37.61 40.74
CA THR A 787 -27.49 36.50 39.82
C THR A 787 -28.35 36.99 38.67
N VAL A 788 -27.91 36.69 37.44
CA VAL A 788 -28.62 36.97 36.19
C VAL A 788 -28.71 35.67 35.35
N TYR A 789 -29.87 35.43 34.78
CA TYR A 789 -30.04 34.20 33.94
C TYR A 789 -29.55 34.41 32.52
N LEU A 790 -28.94 33.37 31.92
CA LEU A 790 -28.36 33.40 30.59
C LEU A 790 -29.38 33.85 29.52
N GLY A 791 -30.66 33.46 29.61
CA GLY A 791 -31.72 33.85 28.71
C GLY A 791 -31.98 35.35 28.64
N SER A 792 -31.59 36.14 29.71
CA SER A 792 -31.65 37.58 29.66
C SER A 792 -30.44 38.26 29.04
N LEU A 793 -29.35 37.50 28.82
CA LEU A 793 -28.07 37.99 28.25
C LEU A 793 -27.90 37.63 26.79
N GLY A 794 -28.79 36.84 26.22
CA GLY A 794 -28.65 36.45 24.83
C GLY A 794 -29.77 35.56 24.32
N ARG A 795 -29.74 35.32 23.02
CA ARG A 795 -30.68 34.45 22.33
C ARG A 795 -29.98 33.17 21.86
N ILE A 796 -30.58 32.04 22.12
CA ILE A 796 -30.09 30.71 21.70
C ILE A 796 -30.88 30.31 20.45
N GLU A 797 -30.19 30.04 19.35
CA GLU A 797 -30.80 29.56 18.10
C GLU A 797 -30.24 28.22 17.75
N ARG A 798 -31.12 27.31 17.25
CA ARG A 798 -30.72 26.08 16.60
C ARG A 798 -30.52 26.30 15.12
N ARG A 799 -29.37 25.96 14.60
CA ARG A 799 -29.06 25.98 13.16
C ARG A 799 -28.34 24.71 12.76
N ASP A 800 -28.36 24.42 11.47
CA ASP A 800 -27.51 23.39 10.93
C ASP A 800 -26.17 24.02 10.52
N ALA A 801 -25.09 23.45 10.99
CA ALA A 801 -23.71 23.87 10.69
C ALA A 801 -22.95 22.72 10.06
N GLU A 802 -21.97 23.05 9.24
CA GLU A 802 -21.13 22.02 8.63
C GLU A 802 -20.22 21.39 9.66
N ALA A 803 -20.25 20.04 9.71
CA ALA A 803 -19.46 19.26 10.67
C ALA A 803 -17.96 19.28 10.35
N SER A 804 -17.59 19.50 9.09
CA SER A 804 -16.20 19.60 8.65
C SER A 804 -16.07 20.43 7.38
N LEU A 805 -14.92 21.08 7.22
CA LEU A 805 -14.58 21.97 6.12
C LEU A 805 -13.26 21.51 5.50
N ALA A 806 -13.23 21.36 4.18
CA ALA A 806 -12.03 20.96 3.47
C ALA A 806 -11.45 22.11 2.65
N ARG A 807 -10.11 22.20 2.61
CA ARG A 807 -9.40 23.17 1.78
C ARG A 807 -8.29 22.47 1.00
N LEU A 808 -8.01 22.99 -0.18
CA LEU A 808 -6.95 22.54 -1.07
C LEU A 808 -6.15 23.74 -1.53
N ASP A 809 -4.85 23.73 -1.29
CA ASP A 809 -3.95 24.80 -1.67
C ASP A 809 -4.51 26.20 -1.28
N ARG A 810 -4.97 26.31 -0.02
CA ARG A 810 -5.51 27.53 0.62
C ARG A 810 -6.89 27.96 0.14
N SER A 811 -7.57 27.15 -0.69
CA SER A 811 -8.92 27.46 -1.19
C SER A 811 -9.95 26.48 -0.62
N ASP A 812 -11.12 26.96 -0.25
CA ASP A 812 -12.21 26.10 0.20
C ASP A 812 -12.71 25.21 -0.93
N VAL A 813 -12.92 23.94 -0.66
CA VAL A 813 -13.29 22.94 -1.67
C VAL A 813 -14.30 21.92 -1.15
N ILE A 814 -15.08 21.37 -2.08
CA ILE A 814 -15.89 20.16 -1.87
C ILE A 814 -15.42 19.12 -2.88
N TYR A 815 -15.13 17.94 -2.40
CA TYR A 815 -14.76 16.80 -3.25
C TYR A 815 -16.01 16.04 -3.70
N ALA A 816 -16.03 15.61 -4.95
CA ALA A 816 -17.07 14.77 -5.51
C ALA A 816 -16.44 13.50 -6.08
N ASP A 817 -16.70 12.35 -5.46
CA ASP A 817 -16.17 11.06 -5.87
C ASP A 817 -17.17 10.31 -6.74
N ILE A 818 -16.76 9.99 -7.96
CA ILE A 818 -17.57 9.29 -8.95
C ILE A 818 -17.04 7.87 -9.12
N PRO A 819 -17.90 6.83 -9.03
CA PRO A 819 -17.50 5.46 -9.30
C PRO A 819 -16.97 5.26 -10.72
N PRO A 820 -16.02 4.31 -10.94
CA PRO A 820 -15.48 4.03 -12.25
C PRO A 820 -16.57 3.55 -13.22
N GLY A 821 -16.49 3.97 -14.49
CA GLY A 821 -17.44 3.57 -15.55
C GLY A 821 -18.72 4.43 -15.65
N LYS A 822 -18.99 5.34 -14.73
CA LYS A 822 -20.10 6.28 -14.82
C LYS A 822 -19.71 7.52 -15.63
N LYS A 823 -20.67 8.06 -16.40
CA LYS A 823 -20.46 9.27 -17.23
C LYS A 823 -20.42 10.51 -16.33
N THR A 824 -19.40 11.32 -16.48
CA THR A 824 -19.38 12.68 -15.93
C THR A 824 -20.23 13.58 -16.80
N PRO A 825 -21.11 14.42 -16.23
CA PRO A 825 -21.76 15.45 -17.01
C PRO A 825 -20.70 16.43 -17.54
N ALA A 826 -20.49 16.46 -18.83
CA ALA A 826 -19.44 17.25 -19.51
C ALA A 826 -19.64 18.77 -19.47
N GLN A 827 -20.54 19.28 -18.64
CA GLN A 827 -21.09 20.65 -18.77
C GLN A 827 -20.53 21.66 -17.76
N PHE A 828 -19.64 21.26 -16.85
CA PHE A 828 -19.21 22.20 -15.80
C PHE A 828 -17.71 22.52 -15.88
N PRO A 829 -17.34 23.74 -16.40
CA PRO A 829 -15.93 24.16 -16.53
C PRO A 829 -15.20 24.29 -15.17
N TRP A 830 -15.96 24.48 -14.09
CA TRP A 830 -15.46 24.63 -12.73
C TRP A 830 -15.28 23.29 -11.98
N LEU A 831 -15.75 22.16 -12.55
CA LEU A 831 -15.54 20.83 -12.02
C LEU A 831 -14.15 20.35 -12.46
N LYS A 832 -13.14 20.66 -11.66
CA LYS A 832 -11.76 20.23 -11.94
C LYS A 832 -11.52 18.84 -11.34
N GLY A 833 -10.82 17.97 -12.04
CA GLY A 833 -10.33 16.74 -11.42
C GLY A 833 -9.46 17.10 -10.21
N ALA A 834 -9.74 16.52 -9.05
CA ALA A 834 -9.02 16.79 -7.79
C ALA A 834 -7.53 16.47 -7.88
N ASP A 835 -7.31 15.54 -8.73
CA ASP A 835 -6.03 15.19 -9.30
C ASP A 835 -6.26 15.22 -10.82
N GLU A 836 -5.53 16.02 -11.57
CA GLU A 836 -4.96 15.40 -12.75
C GLU A 836 -4.29 14.17 -12.17
N SER A 837 -5.07 13.10 -12.19
CA SER A 837 -4.86 11.98 -11.30
C SER A 837 -3.38 11.64 -11.38
N VAL A 838 -2.76 11.40 -10.25
CA VAL A 838 -1.49 10.69 -10.16
C VAL A 838 -1.45 9.62 -11.24
N PHE A 839 -2.59 8.99 -11.55
CA PHE A 839 -2.83 8.12 -12.69
C PHE A 839 -2.57 8.78 -14.07
N VAL A 840 -3.00 10.02 -14.34
CA VAL A 840 -2.74 10.68 -15.64
C VAL A 840 -1.26 11.06 -15.75
N ARG A 841 -0.68 11.57 -14.67
CA ARG A 841 0.77 11.86 -14.60
C ARG A 841 1.60 10.59 -14.79
N TYR A 842 1.24 9.48 -14.10
CA TYR A 842 1.95 8.20 -14.24
C TYR A 842 1.61 7.47 -15.52
N ARG A 843 0.43 7.63 -16.08
CA ARG A 843 0.09 7.14 -17.42
C ARG A 843 1.03 7.75 -18.47
N ASN A 844 1.26 9.06 -18.42
CA ASN A 844 2.19 9.74 -19.33
C ASN A 844 3.64 9.25 -19.14
N LEU A 845 4.05 9.01 -17.88
CA LEU A 845 5.36 8.41 -17.58
C LEU A 845 5.45 6.96 -18.08
N LEU A 846 4.39 6.16 -17.98
CA LEU A 846 4.34 4.80 -18.54
C LEU A 846 4.45 4.82 -20.06
N PHE A 847 3.77 5.73 -20.75
CA PHE A 847 3.92 5.90 -22.20
C PHE A 847 5.35 6.33 -22.56
N LEU A 848 5.93 7.28 -21.83
CA LEU A 848 7.31 7.70 -22.00
C LEU A 848 8.29 6.52 -21.79
N TYR A 849 8.06 5.71 -20.77
CA TYR A 849 8.83 4.50 -20.49
C TYR A 849 8.76 3.51 -21.66
N VAL A 850 7.57 3.16 -22.14
CA VAL A 850 7.40 2.25 -23.28
C VAL A 850 8.10 2.80 -24.53
N PHE A 851 7.97 4.10 -24.78
CA PHE A 851 8.63 4.77 -25.89
C PHE A 851 10.16 4.74 -25.78
N LEU A 852 10.68 5.00 -24.58
CA LEU A 852 12.12 4.92 -24.30
C LEU A 852 12.67 3.51 -24.51
N VAL A 853 11.96 2.48 -24.06
CA VAL A 853 12.32 1.08 -24.26
C VAL A 853 12.41 0.76 -25.75
N ILE A 854 11.44 1.20 -26.56
CA ILE A 854 11.43 0.99 -28.00
C ILE A 854 12.67 1.64 -28.65
N ILE A 855 13.00 2.89 -28.27
CA ILE A 855 14.17 3.59 -28.77
C ILE A 855 15.46 2.88 -28.36
N LEU A 856 15.59 2.48 -27.08
CA LEU A 856 16.78 1.78 -26.61
C LEU A 856 17.01 0.45 -27.33
N LEU A 857 15.94 -0.32 -27.55
CA LEU A 857 15.98 -1.56 -28.33
C LEU A 857 16.43 -1.28 -29.78
N TYR A 858 15.86 -0.25 -30.41
CA TYR A 858 16.25 0.17 -31.75
C TYR A 858 17.73 0.52 -31.83
N MET A 859 18.25 1.30 -30.86
CA MET A 859 19.65 1.72 -30.81
C MET A 859 20.59 0.51 -30.64
N VAL A 860 20.29 -0.41 -29.74
CA VAL A 860 21.14 -1.59 -29.49
C VAL A 860 21.21 -2.49 -30.71
N ILE A 861 20.05 -2.79 -31.33
CA ILE A 861 20.00 -3.63 -32.52
C ILE A 861 20.68 -2.91 -33.70
N GLY A 862 20.49 -1.60 -33.84
CA GLY A 862 21.13 -0.78 -34.86
C GLY A 862 22.65 -0.78 -34.73
N ALA A 863 23.17 -0.64 -33.51
CA ALA A 863 24.61 -0.69 -33.24
C ALA A 863 25.21 -2.09 -33.47
N GLN A 864 24.46 -3.16 -33.16
CA GLN A 864 24.91 -4.54 -33.36
C GLN A 864 25.11 -4.89 -34.84
N PHE A 865 24.20 -4.40 -35.70
CA PHE A 865 24.20 -4.78 -37.12
C PHE A 865 24.65 -3.66 -38.07
N GLU A 866 25.08 -2.53 -37.52
CA GLU A 866 25.49 -1.35 -38.28
C GLU A 866 24.47 -0.95 -39.38
N SER A 867 23.18 -1.04 -39.06
CA SER A 867 22.07 -0.83 -39.99
C SER A 867 20.92 -0.08 -39.34
N PHE A 868 20.39 0.95 -40.03
CA PHE A 868 19.21 1.70 -39.57
C PHE A 868 17.86 1.00 -39.94
N LEU A 869 17.84 0.23 -41.00
CA LEU A 869 16.60 -0.43 -41.47
C LEU A 869 16.33 -1.79 -40.80
N LEU A 870 17.39 -2.52 -40.48
CA LEU A 870 17.27 -3.85 -39.93
C LEU A 870 16.56 -3.87 -38.56
N PRO A 871 16.83 -2.95 -37.60
CA PRO A 871 16.09 -2.91 -36.35
C PRO A 871 14.59 -2.81 -36.55
N LEU A 872 14.11 -2.00 -37.48
CA LEU A 872 12.67 -1.84 -37.78
C LEU A 872 12.03 -3.15 -38.22
N ILE A 873 12.74 -3.95 -39.02
CA ILE A 873 12.27 -5.26 -39.50
C ILE A 873 12.21 -6.28 -38.35
N LEU A 874 13.25 -6.32 -37.52
CA LEU A 874 13.30 -7.24 -36.37
C LEU A 874 12.27 -6.87 -35.30
N MET A 875 12.06 -5.58 -35.05
CA MET A 875 11.07 -5.07 -34.12
C MET A 875 9.62 -5.26 -34.60
N LEU A 876 9.40 -5.65 -35.87
CA LEU A 876 8.07 -6.03 -36.36
C LEU A 876 7.47 -7.21 -35.58
N SER A 877 8.31 -7.97 -34.88
CA SER A 877 7.88 -9.02 -33.96
C SER A 877 7.21 -8.50 -32.68
N ILE A 878 7.44 -7.24 -32.28
CA ILE A 878 6.83 -6.62 -31.09
C ILE A 878 5.30 -6.55 -31.20
N PRO A 879 4.70 -5.99 -32.27
CA PRO A 879 3.25 -6.04 -32.45
C PRO A 879 2.65 -7.44 -32.42
N PHE A 880 3.38 -8.48 -32.87
CA PHE A 880 2.89 -9.86 -32.85
C PHE A 880 2.62 -10.38 -31.43
N SER A 881 3.27 -9.82 -30.39
CA SER A 881 3.00 -10.18 -29.01
C SER A 881 1.61 -9.77 -28.53
N LEU A 882 1.05 -8.70 -29.09
CA LEU A 882 -0.30 -8.22 -28.75
C LEU A 882 -1.38 -9.22 -29.16
N ALA A 883 -1.12 -10.00 -30.22
CA ALA A 883 -2.04 -11.03 -30.70
C ALA A 883 -2.35 -12.11 -29.65
N GLY A 884 -1.42 -12.38 -28.72
CA GLY A 884 -1.60 -13.38 -27.68
C GLY A 884 -1.85 -12.80 -26.29
N ALA A 885 -1.35 -11.61 -26.01
CA ALA A 885 -1.55 -10.94 -24.74
C ALA A 885 -3.05 -10.68 -24.46
N GLY A 886 -3.80 -10.15 -25.44
CA GLY A 886 -5.23 -9.88 -25.32
C GLY A 886 -6.08 -11.11 -24.99
N PRO A 887 -6.03 -12.17 -25.77
CA PRO A 887 -6.78 -13.40 -25.50
C PRO A 887 -6.46 -14.00 -24.13
N LEU A 888 -5.20 -14.01 -23.71
CA LEU A 888 -4.84 -14.61 -22.42
C LEU A 888 -5.28 -13.76 -21.23
N LEU A 889 -5.23 -12.43 -21.32
CA LEU A 889 -5.84 -11.53 -20.32
C LEU A 889 -7.35 -11.79 -20.20
N LEU A 890 -8.03 -12.06 -21.32
CA LEU A 890 -9.46 -12.38 -21.30
C LEU A 890 -9.74 -13.74 -20.61
N ILE A 891 -9.00 -14.78 -20.98
CA ILE A 891 -9.15 -16.15 -20.43
C ILE A 891 -8.85 -16.19 -18.93
N THR A 892 -7.82 -15.48 -18.49
CA THR A 892 -7.41 -15.44 -17.07
C THR A 892 -8.27 -14.51 -16.21
N GLY A 893 -9.16 -13.71 -16.84
CA GLY A 893 -9.94 -12.72 -16.15
C GLY A 893 -9.14 -11.51 -15.65
N SER A 894 -7.85 -11.41 -15.99
CA SER A 894 -6.94 -10.37 -15.48
C SER A 894 -7.30 -8.98 -16.04
N MET A 895 -7.05 -7.95 -15.24
CA MET A 895 -7.20 -6.54 -15.61
C MET A 895 -5.92 -6.01 -16.28
N ILE A 896 -6.02 -4.86 -16.95
CA ILE A 896 -4.81 -4.15 -17.40
C ILE A 896 -4.34 -3.30 -16.25
N ASP A 897 -3.31 -3.75 -15.59
CA ASP A 897 -2.65 -3.04 -14.50
C ASP A 897 -1.19 -2.68 -14.87
N SER A 898 -0.50 -2.02 -13.97
CA SER A 898 0.92 -1.73 -14.13
C SER A 898 1.77 -2.99 -14.35
N GLY A 899 1.41 -4.12 -13.72
CA GLY A 899 2.04 -5.42 -13.97
C GLY A 899 1.89 -5.88 -15.42
N ALA A 900 0.69 -5.76 -16.01
CA ALA A 900 0.45 -6.08 -17.41
C ALA A 900 1.28 -5.20 -18.37
N VAL A 901 1.42 -3.90 -18.06
CA VAL A 901 2.25 -2.97 -18.85
C VAL A 901 3.74 -3.36 -18.78
N PHE A 902 4.24 -3.71 -17.59
CA PHE A 902 5.61 -4.19 -17.44
C PHE A 902 5.84 -5.54 -18.12
N GLY A 903 4.86 -6.45 -18.05
CA GLY A 903 4.89 -7.70 -18.81
C GLY A 903 4.95 -7.48 -20.33
N LEU A 904 4.22 -6.48 -20.83
CA LEU A 904 4.26 -6.09 -22.24
C LEU A 904 5.63 -5.53 -22.63
N ALA A 905 6.20 -4.66 -21.81
CA ALA A 905 7.54 -4.12 -22.03
C ALA A 905 8.61 -5.22 -22.03
N ALA A 906 8.53 -6.17 -21.08
CA ALA A 906 9.42 -7.34 -21.03
C ALA A 906 9.38 -8.18 -22.31
N LEU A 907 8.18 -8.35 -22.88
CA LEU A 907 8.01 -9.06 -24.16
C LEU A 907 8.79 -8.39 -25.30
N PHE A 908 8.93 -7.08 -25.32
CA PHE A 908 9.63 -6.37 -26.39
C PHE A 908 11.09 -6.84 -26.50
N GLY A 909 11.78 -7.00 -25.38
CA GLY A 909 13.13 -7.53 -25.36
C GLY A 909 13.24 -9.00 -25.76
N LEU A 910 12.28 -9.81 -25.29
CA LEU A 910 12.28 -11.26 -25.55
C LEU A 910 11.94 -11.64 -26.98
N VAL A 911 10.91 -11.02 -27.53
CA VAL A 911 10.34 -11.39 -28.83
C VAL A 911 11.29 -11.05 -29.97
N VAL A 912 12.02 -9.95 -29.85
CA VAL A 912 13.01 -9.53 -30.84
C VAL A 912 14.16 -10.52 -30.94
N ASN A 913 14.54 -11.21 -29.85
CA ASN A 913 15.60 -12.20 -29.82
C ASN A 913 15.36 -13.35 -30.82
N ASN A 914 14.14 -13.85 -30.93
CA ASN A 914 13.81 -14.91 -31.89
C ASN A 914 14.02 -14.47 -33.35
N SER A 915 13.64 -13.25 -33.68
CA SER A 915 13.81 -12.66 -35.00
C SER A 915 15.29 -12.38 -35.31
N LEU A 916 16.07 -11.99 -34.31
CA LEU A 916 17.50 -11.74 -34.40
C LEU A 916 18.29 -13.01 -34.76
N ILE A 917 17.99 -14.13 -34.08
CA ILE A 917 18.61 -15.42 -34.34
C ILE A 917 18.29 -15.93 -35.77
N LEU A 918 17.05 -15.74 -36.27
CA LEU A 918 16.67 -16.09 -37.61
C LEU A 918 17.44 -15.28 -38.69
N PHE A 919 17.62 -13.99 -38.44
CA PHE A 919 18.37 -13.10 -39.33
C PHE A 919 19.86 -13.51 -39.41
N GLU A 920 20.51 -13.71 -38.25
CA GLU A 920 21.93 -14.03 -38.15
C GLU A 920 22.29 -15.31 -38.91
N VAL A 921 21.55 -16.39 -38.67
CA VAL A 921 21.78 -17.67 -39.38
C VAL A 921 21.47 -17.58 -40.88
N SER A 922 20.44 -16.80 -41.25
CA SER A 922 20.14 -16.57 -42.67
C SER A 922 21.26 -15.79 -43.37
N GLY A 923 21.82 -14.76 -42.72
CA GLY A 923 22.96 -13.99 -43.21
C GLY A 923 24.24 -14.82 -43.35
N GLU A 924 24.57 -15.64 -42.34
CA GLU A 924 25.70 -16.56 -42.40
C GLU A 924 25.63 -17.53 -43.57
N LYS A 925 24.44 -18.09 -43.87
CA LYS A 925 24.22 -18.97 -45.01
C LYS A 925 24.26 -18.27 -46.36
N ILE A 926 23.83 -17.00 -46.45
CA ILE A 926 23.98 -16.19 -47.64
C ILE A 926 25.50 -15.95 -47.88
N GLY A 927 26.27 -15.62 -46.84
CA GLY A 927 27.72 -15.50 -46.89
C GLY A 927 28.45 -16.80 -47.33
N ALA A 928 27.86 -17.98 -47.06
CA ALA A 928 28.33 -19.28 -47.51
C ALA A 928 27.92 -19.63 -48.95
N GLY A 929 27.31 -18.70 -49.69
CA GLY A 929 26.98 -18.86 -51.11
C GLY A 929 25.62 -19.47 -51.46
N LEU A 930 24.74 -19.65 -50.47
CA LEU A 930 23.38 -20.11 -50.73
C LEU A 930 22.51 -18.98 -51.31
N SER A 931 21.54 -19.36 -52.19
CA SER A 931 20.55 -18.38 -52.67
C SER A 931 19.72 -17.82 -51.50
N ILE A 932 19.32 -16.56 -51.56
CA ILE A 932 18.62 -15.82 -50.47
C ILE A 932 17.41 -16.64 -49.94
N ALA A 933 16.57 -17.16 -50.83
CA ALA A 933 15.42 -17.93 -50.43
C ALA A 933 15.79 -19.28 -49.77
N ALA A 934 16.84 -19.97 -50.28
CA ALA A 934 17.33 -21.21 -49.71
C ALA A 934 18.03 -21.00 -48.35
N ALA A 935 18.76 -19.88 -48.21
CA ALA A 935 19.42 -19.52 -46.95
C ALA A 935 18.43 -19.23 -45.82
N VAL A 936 17.40 -18.40 -46.11
CA VAL A 936 16.33 -18.09 -45.14
C VAL A 936 15.53 -19.33 -44.77
N TYR A 937 15.17 -20.14 -45.77
CA TYR A 937 14.44 -21.40 -45.57
C TYR A 937 15.23 -22.40 -44.68
N SER A 938 16.48 -22.68 -45.05
CA SER A 938 17.32 -23.63 -44.32
C SER A 938 17.72 -23.09 -42.95
N GLY A 939 17.88 -21.76 -42.81
CA GLY A 939 18.15 -21.10 -41.50
C GLY A 939 16.98 -21.22 -40.54
N ALA A 940 15.76 -20.95 -41.04
CA ALA A 940 14.55 -21.07 -40.24
C ALA A 940 14.29 -22.52 -39.80
N ALA A 941 14.47 -23.49 -40.71
CA ALA A 941 14.34 -24.90 -40.38
C ALA A 941 15.35 -25.41 -39.36
N GLU A 942 16.60 -24.92 -39.42
CA GLU A 942 17.65 -25.29 -38.49
C GLU A 942 17.40 -24.74 -37.07
N ARG A 943 16.86 -23.54 -36.97
CA ARG A 943 16.61 -22.87 -35.66
C ARG A 943 15.24 -23.18 -35.07
N LEU A 944 14.34 -23.83 -35.80
CA LEU A 944 13.01 -24.15 -35.30
C LEU A 944 13.01 -24.83 -33.94
N GLN A 945 13.84 -25.87 -33.79
CA GLN A 945 13.90 -26.61 -32.51
C GLN A 945 14.39 -25.75 -31.37
N ALA A 946 15.42 -24.95 -31.58
CA ALA A 946 15.96 -24.06 -30.54
C ALA A 946 14.92 -23.01 -30.11
N ILE A 947 14.24 -22.36 -31.06
CA ILE A 947 13.19 -21.35 -30.78
C ILE A 947 12.00 -21.99 -30.05
N LEU A 948 11.60 -23.21 -30.41
CA LEU A 948 10.51 -23.89 -29.72
C LEU A 948 10.90 -24.29 -28.30
N ILE A 949 12.15 -24.70 -28.05
CA ILE A 949 12.64 -25.04 -26.70
C ILE A 949 12.61 -23.79 -25.82
N THR A 950 13.22 -22.68 -26.28
CA THR A 950 13.29 -21.43 -25.48
C THR A 950 11.89 -20.89 -25.19
N THR A 951 10.99 -20.88 -26.18
CA THR A 951 9.61 -20.45 -25.96
C THR A 951 8.89 -21.39 -24.97
N ALA A 952 9.03 -22.70 -25.13
CA ALA A 952 8.38 -23.66 -24.24
C ALA A 952 8.91 -23.54 -22.80
N THR A 953 10.23 -23.40 -22.61
CA THR A 953 10.82 -23.21 -21.27
C THR A 953 10.26 -21.97 -20.60
N THR A 954 10.17 -20.84 -21.30
CA THR A 954 9.64 -19.59 -20.72
C THR A 954 8.13 -19.67 -20.47
N VAL A 955 7.35 -20.23 -21.40
CA VAL A 955 5.90 -20.42 -21.24
C VAL A 955 5.59 -21.32 -20.04
N PHE A 956 6.26 -22.48 -19.93
CA PHE A 956 6.04 -23.40 -18.83
C PHE A 956 6.61 -22.89 -17.48
N ALA A 957 7.65 -22.06 -17.50
CA ALA A 957 8.14 -21.37 -16.30
C ALA A 957 7.11 -20.40 -15.71
N LEU A 958 6.40 -19.66 -16.58
CA LEU A 958 5.41 -18.66 -16.18
C LEU A 958 4.03 -19.26 -15.88
N LEU A 959 3.74 -20.46 -16.37
CA LEU A 959 2.44 -21.10 -16.21
C LEU A 959 1.98 -21.23 -14.75
N PRO A 960 2.83 -21.69 -13.80
CA PRO A 960 2.43 -21.77 -12.39
C PRO A 960 2.05 -20.40 -11.81
N LEU A 961 2.69 -19.31 -12.27
CA LEU A 961 2.41 -17.96 -11.81
C LEU A 961 1.02 -17.48 -12.28
N VAL A 962 0.63 -17.84 -13.52
CA VAL A 962 -0.70 -17.53 -14.07
C VAL A 962 -1.80 -18.34 -13.37
N LEU A 963 -1.51 -19.57 -12.98
CA LEU A 963 -2.45 -20.48 -12.30
C LEU A 963 -2.50 -20.26 -10.78
N SER A 964 -1.57 -19.49 -10.22
CA SER A 964 -1.54 -19.19 -8.78
C SER A 964 -2.76 -18.36 -8.39
N PRO A 965 -3.46 -18.71 -7.32
CA PRO A 965 -4.57 -17.89 -6.80
C PRO A 965 -4.08 -16.59 -6.15
N MET A 966 -2.77 -16.39 -6.00
CA MET A 966 -2.19 -15.29 -5.25
C MET A 966 -1.56 -14.23 -6.18
N GLY A 967 -1.85 -12.95 -5.91
CA GLY A 967 -1.20 -11.79 -6.53
C GLY A 967 -1.71 -11.47 -7.94
N ASN A 968 -2.85 -10.79 -8.04
CA ASN A 968 -3.46 -10.43 -9.32
C ASN A 968 -2.53 -9.63 -10.24
N SER A 969 -1.66 -8.78 -9.70
CA SER A 969 -0.71 -7.98 -10.49
C SER A 969 0.42 -8.82 -11.12
N GLN A 970 0.91 -9.86 -10.40
CA GLN A 970 1.86 -10.81 -10.95
C GLN A 970 1.20 -11.73 -11.97
N LYS A 971 -0.05 -12.10 -11.73
CA LYS A 971 -0.85 -12.92 -12.64
C LYS A 971 -1.09 -12.19 -13.98
N SER A 972 -1.45 -10.91 -13.95
CA SER A 972 -1.65 -10.10 -15.16
C SER A 972 -0.35 -9.96 -15.97
N MET A 973 0.77 -9.71 -15.32
CA MET A 973 2.09 -9.62 -15.91
C MET A 973 2.50 -10.95 -16.57
N ALA A 974 2.38 -12.07 -15.84
CA ALA A 974 2.72 -13.40 -16.34
C ALA A 974 1.78 -13.82 -17.49
N ALA A 975 0.49 -13.48 -17.44
CA ALA A 975 -0.48 -13.76 -18.51
C ALA A 975 -0.11 -13.02 -19.79
N VAL A 976 0.21 -11.73 -19.71
CA VAL A 976 0.66 -10.94 -20.87
C VAL A 976 1.91 -11.57 -21.50
N MET A 977 2.91 -11.89 -20.66
CA MET A 977 4.16 -12.48 -21.12
C MET A 977 3.95 -13.86 -21.75
N LEU A 978 3.19 -14.74 -21.12
CA LEU A 978 2.93 -16.09 -21.61
C LEU A 978 2.16 -16.05 -22.95
N GLY A 979 1.05 -15.31 -23.01
CA GLY A 979 0.25 -15.19 -24.21
C GLY A 979 1.00 -14.51 -25.33
N GLY A 980 1.65 -13.39 -25.03
CA GLY A 980 2.40 -12.61 -25.99
C GLY A 980 3.60 -13.38 -26.58
N LEU A 981 4.36 -14.10 -25.76
CA LEU A 981 5.49 -14.89 -26.21
C LEU A 981 5.05 -16.07 -27.09
N ALA A 982 4.00 -16.80 -26.69
CA ALA A 982 3.48 -17.91 -27.47
C ALA A 982 3.01 -17.46 -28.86
N ALA A 983 2.19 -16.40 -28.93
CA ALA A 983 1.69 -15.87 -30.19
C ALA A 983 2.79 -15.26 -31.07
N SER A 984 3.67 -14.46 -30.47
CA SER A 984 4.76 -13.81 -31.20
C SER A 984 5.75 -14.83 -31.79
N THR A 985 6.05 -15.91 -31.06
CA THR A 985 6.92 -16.98 -31.58
C THR A 985 6.29 -17.67 -32.75
N LEU A 986 4.99 -18.02 -32.67
CA LEU A 986 4.28 -18.61 -33.79
C LEU A 986 4.26 -17.67 -35.00
N LEU A 987 3.89 -16.41 -34.79
CA LEU A 987 3.84 -15.43 -35.87
C LEU A 987 5.23 -15.11 -36.45
N SER A 988 6.27 -15.04 -35.62
CA SER A 988 7.64 -14.80 -36.06
C SER A 988 8.17 -15.93 -36.94
N LEU A 989 7.91 -17.19 -36.58
CA LEU A 989 8.33 -18.35 -37.40
C LEU A 989 7.71 -18.36 -38.81
N PHE A 990 6.53 -17.76 -38.99
CA PHE A 990 5.83 -17.77 -40.27
C PHE A 990 5.91 -16.43 -41.00
N ALA A 991 5.88 -15.28 -40.29
CA ALA A 991 5.82 -13.96 -40.91
C ALA A 991 7.19 -13.31 -41.12
N ILE A 992 8.18 -13.56 -40.27
CA ILE A 992 9.50 -12.93 -40.39
C ILE A 992 10.30 -13.49 -41.59
N PRO A 993 10.36 -14.80 -41.88
CA PRO A 993 11.14 -15.30 -42.99
C PRO A 993 10.76 -14.68 -44.35
N PRO A 994 9.49 -14.51 -44.74
CA PRO A 994 9.12 -13.79 -45.97
C PRO A 994 9.61 -12.34 -46.01
N VAL A 995 9.59 -11.62 -44.87
CA VAL A 995 10.07 -10.25 -44.77
C VAL A 995 11.59 -10.20 -44.96
N LEU A 996 12.34 -11.14 -44.37
CA LEU A 996 13.79 -11.27 -44.54
C LEU A 996 14.18 -11.51 -45.99
N VAL A 997 13.42 -12.35 -46.72
CA VAL A 997 13.68 -12.58 -48.15
C VAL A 997 13.52 -11.28 -48.94
N ILE A 998 12.51 -10.49 -48.68
CA ILE A 998 12.31 -9.16 -49.30
C ILE A 998 13.47 -8.24 -48.98
N PHE A 999 13.87 -8.16 -47.72
CA PHE A 999 14.97 -7.32 -47.26
C PHE A 999 16.32 -7.68 -47.90
N PHE A 1000 16.72 -8.95 -47.87
CA PHE A 1000 17.97 -9.41 -48.50
C PHE A 1000 17.98 -9.21 -50.00
N LYS A 1001 16.85 -9.40 -50.71
CA LYS A 1001 16.74 -9.07 -52.13
C LYS A 1001 16.89 -7.57 -52.38
N TRP A 1002 16.31 -6.72 -51.56
CA TRP A 1002 16.45 -5.27 -51.67
C TRP A 1002 17.91 -4.84 -51.41
N LYS A 1003 18.55 -5.39 -50.36
CA LYS A 1003 19.95 -5.14 -50.05
C LYS A 1003 20.88 -5.55 -51.18
N SER A 1004 20.72 -6.75 -51.76
CA SER A 1004 21.55 -7.24 -52.85
C SER A 1004 21.38 -6.43 -54.15
N ARG A 1005 20.20 -5.85 -54.40
CA ARG A 1005 19.98 -4.92 -55.52
C ARG A 1005 20.72 -3.59 -55.34
N ASN A 1006 20.76 -3.07 -54.12
CA ASN A 1006 21.43 -1.80 -53.84
C ASN A 1006 22.97 -1.92 -53.72
N GLU A 1007 23.48 -3.08 -53.32
CA GLU A 1007 24.91 -3.36 -53.27
C GLU A 1007 25.47 -3.73 -54.68
N GLY A 1008 24.66 -4.30 -55.52
CA GLY A 1008 24.99 -4.61 -56.94
C GLY A 1008 24.87 -3.38 -57.88
N ALA A 1009 24.32 -2.26 -57.36
CA ALA A 1009 24.21 -1.01 -58.11
C ALA A 1009 25.31 0.00 -57.74
N LYS A 1010 26.19 -0.34 -56.78
CA LYS A 1010 27.45 0.36 -56.47
C LYS A 1010 28.61 -0.43 -57.00
#